data_0b892eb882bf6beac24b7558f15be430
#
_entry.id   0b892eb882bf6beac24b7558f15be430
#
_cell.length_a   1.000
_cell.length_b   1.000
_cell.length_c   1.000
_cell.angle_alpha   90.00
_cell.angle_beta   90.00
_cell.angle_gamma   90.00
#
_symmetry.space_group_name_H-M   'P 1'
#
loop_
_entity.id
_entity.type
_entity.pdbx_description
1 polymer ?
#
loop_
_entity_poly.entity_id
_entity_poly.type
_entity_poly.pdbx_seq_one_letter_code
_entity_poly.pdbx_strand_id
1 'polypeptide(L)'
;MLNRFWTRTLGLWLGAASLAAPLAADDAKVAKRWTFPADAAAWTAQNDLTLKAGDDALAVTASGPDPQMTAKVEAPAGWKTLVIKARFRGQINGQLFWTTASAPGTSEENSRRFNARGRGDNVVEAVVYFKPDAPLTGLRLDPDVRPAGAIRIESIALLNDGPPEPKATEAASLKMPPGFKAELLYSVPGPEYGSWVSLCVDPKGRLITSDQDGKLYRITVPPIGGDPKSTRIETIPVDLGMAQGLCWAFDSLYVVVNGKGSGLYKVTDTNGDDTLDKVELLRAIQGAGEHGPHAVVLSPDGNSLYVLGGNHTKIPNPEKSLVPRNWAEDQLLPRMWDAGGHAVGIMAPGGWICRTDKDGKTWELFCAGFRNEYDVAFNADGEAFTYDSDMEWDIGSPWYRPTRVNHAVAGAEFGWRSGSGKWPAYYPDSLPAVADVGPGSPTGVVFGAGAKFPAKYQKALFVNDWSYGNLYAIHLTPDGASYTGEVERFCFGTPLPLTDIVIHPDGAMYFAIGGRKTQSGLYRITYAGPESTAPVDTRDPRNKDLRDLRRSIEAKFTSADPYVVEEVWPYLSHADRHIRFAARIALEHQPVDRWRAKALAEGNPDAALTAAIALARCGTRDDQAGIVKNLTKLAWDKFDARQRLDWIRALGLAFARFGPPDTETRQVVLKAVDPLYPTRDVTENRELALLEIYLEAPNVAERTLALVNKAGTQQEAFHYVFALRSLKNGWTPATRAAYFQWFNDDAAAYRGGHSFSRFIANAKTEALANLTEAEKTALKPILEAAPKQADPADVPRDFVKKWTVDELVPLVDSMPAGRDFARGKNLFAAAQCFKCHIFDNQGGIVGPNLTGVGRRFSNKDLIENIIDPSRVISDQYAASIFSLKDGQVVTGRIANMSGDNIMVMTNMLDPGNMLGVNRNTIEEMADSKASMMPNGLLDTLNEEEALDLIAYLKSGGNPNDPIFKKDPADD
;
A
#
# COMPACT_ATOMS: atom_id res chain seq x y z
N MET A 1 21.96 63.64 -7.46
CA MET A 1 22.57 64.06 -6.21
C MET A 1 22.57 62.86 -5.31
N LEU A 2 23.69 62.15 -5.22
CA LEU A 2 24.64 62.08 -4.10
C LEU A 2 23.97 61.57 -2.80
N ASN A 3 24.36 60.51 -2.11
CA ASN A 3 25.69 59.89 -1.95
C ASN A 3 25.57 58.51 -1.27
N ARG A 4 26.46 57.62 -1.66
CA ARG A 4 27.00 56.43 -1.03
C ARG A 4 27.08 56.45 0.52
N PHE A 5 26.82 55.26 1.15
CA PHE A 5 27.78 54.72 2.13
C PHE A 5 27.70 53.17 2.17
N TRP A 6 28.84 52.57 1.92
CA TRP A 6 29.13 51.15 2.12
C TRP A 6 29.40 50.88 3.61
N THR A 7 28.80 49.86 4.17
CA THR A 7 29.39 49.20 5.33
C THR A 7 29.33 47.70 5.11
N ARG A 8 30.50 47.07 4.92
CA ARG A 8 30.75 45.65 5.00
C ARG A 8 30.46 45.21 6.43
N THR A 9 29.55 44.24 6.60
CA THR A 9 29.49 43.41 7.81
C THR A 9 29.74 41.99 7.39
N LEU A 10 30.88 41.43 7.84
CA LEU A 10 31.17 40.01 7.87
C LEU A 10 30.08 39.32 8.64
N GLY A 11 29.29 38.51 7.99
CA GLY A 11 28.41 37.55 8.63
C GLY A 11 29.22 36.32 9.03
N LEU A 12 29.51 36.22 10.33
CA LEU A 12 29.91 34.95 10.92
C LEU A 12 28.78 33.92 10.72
N TRP A 13 29.13 32.85 10.05
CA TRP A 13 28.36 31.63 10.09
C TRP A 13 28.53 31.01 11.50
N LEU A 14 27.57 31.29 12.38
CA LEU A 14 27.32 30.48 13.55
C LEU A 14 26.45 29.29 13.06
N GLY A 15 27.12 28.15 12.87
CA GLY A 15 26.42 26.87 12.86
C GLY A 15 25.74 26.74 14.23
N ALA A 16 24.41 26.82 14.24
CA ALA A 16 23.62 26.39 15.38
C ALA A 16 23.75 24.88 15.48
N ALA A 17 24.76 24.40 16.20
CA ALA A 17 24.67 23.12 16.89
C ALA A 17 23.53 23.34 17.91
N SER A 18 22.35 22.75 17.68
CA SER A 18 21.36 22.63 18.73
C SER A 18 22.00 21.75 19.81
N LEU A 19 22.47 22.39 20.85
CA LEU A 19 22.74 21.75 22.13
C LEU A 19 21.37 21.22 22.58
N ALA A 20 21.21 19.88 22.51
CA ALA A 20 20.16 19.23 23.27
C ALA A 20 20.30 19.73 24.71
N ALA A 21 19.29 20.40 25.22
CA ALA A 21 19.25 20.73 26.62
C ALA A 21 19.38 19.42 27.40
N PRO A 22 20.35 19.29 28.36
CA PRO A 22 20.39 18.11 29.18
C PRO A 22 19.04 17.97 29.86
N LEU A 23 18.45 16.77 29.83
CA LEU A 23 17.30 16.42 30.67
C LEU A 23 17.71 16.74 32.10
N ALA A 24 17.33 17.92 32.59
CA ALA A 24 17.40 18.23 33.98
C ALA A 24 16.44 17.24 34.65
N ALA A 25 16.96 16.18 35.27
CA ALA A 25 16.18 15.25 36.04
C ALA A 25 15.40 16.07 37.03
N ASP A 26 14.07 16.00 36.96
CA ASP A 26 13.18 16.59 37.96
C ASP A 26 13.59 15.97 39.30
N ASP A 27 14.19 16.77 40.20
CA ASP A 27 14.78 16.27 41.44
C ASP A 27 13.72 15.56 42.34
N ALA A 28 12.46 15.81 42.08
CA ALA A 28 11.34 15.10 42.74
C ALA A 28 11.21 13.62 42.33
N LYS A 29 11.78 13.21 41.19
CA LYS A 29 11.73 11.83 40.72
C LYS A 29 12.99 11.02 41.02
N VAL A 30 14.05 11.64 41.51
CA VAL A 30 15.34 10.99 41.75
C VAL A 30 15.24 10.08 42.99
N ALA A 31 15.31 8.76 42.78
CA ALA A 31 15.40 7.78 43.87
C ALA A 31 16.83 7.75 44.47
N LYS A 32 17.85 7.79 43.62
CA LYS A 32 19.25 7.80 44.02
C LYS A 32 20.11 8.40 42.92
N ARG A 33 21.12 9.20 43.33
CA ARG A 33 22.13 9.70 42.40
C ARG A 33 23.51 9.37 43.00
N TRP A 34 24.41 8.89 42.15
CA TRP A 34 25.82 8.73 42.45
C TRP A 34 26.59 9.68 41.57
N THR A 35 27.40 10.55 42.17
CA THR A 35 28.24 11.52 41.47
C THR A 35 29.71 11.17 41.75
N PHE A 36 30.47 11.01 40.71
CA PHE A 36 31.86 10.59 40.87
C PHE A 36 32.83 11.77 40.76
N PRO A 37 33.98 11.73 41.54
CA PRO A 37 34.49 10.58 42.33
C PRO A 37 33.87 10.39 43.72
N ALA A 38 33.04 11.31 44.22
CA ALA A 38 32.59 11.31 45.59
C ALA A 38 31.91 10.00 46.03
N ASP A 39 31.06 9.43 45.18
CA ASP A 39 30.31 8.21 45.50
C ASP A 39 30.99 6.90 45.00
N ALA A 40 32.25 6.92 44.65
CA ALA A 40 32.96 5.77 44.09
C ALA A 40 32.90 4.53 45.03
N ALA A 41 32.95 4.73 46.36
CA ALA A 41 32.86 3.66 47.33
C ALA A 41 31.49 2.96 47.39
N ALA A 42 30.42 3.53 46.79
CA ALA A 42 29.10 2.92 46.71
C ALA A 42 29.01 1.80 45.65
N TRP A 43 30.01 1.71 44.78
CA TRP A 43 30.08 0.70 43.71
C TRP A 43 31.25 -0.24 43.97
N THR A 44 31.04 -1.51 43.85
CA THR A 44 32.03 -2.56 44.05
C THR A 44 32.32 -3.27 42.73
N ALA A 45 33.61 -3.32 42.34
CA ALA A 45 34.04 -4.11 41.21
C ALA A 45 33.97 -5.61 41.53
N GLN A 46 33.58 -6.40 40.60
CA GLN A 46 33.58 -7.85 40.67
C GLN A 46 34.13 -8.43 39.34
N ASN A 47 34.65 -9.65 39.41
CA ASN A 47 35.23 -10.36 38.29
C ASN A 47 36.30 -9.54 37.56
N ASP A 48 36.18 -9.41 36.24
CA ASP A 48 37.16 -8.80 35.35
C ASP A 48 37.06 -7.27 35.25
N LEU A 49 36.72 -6.57 36.35
CA LEU A 49 36.57 -5.12 36.37
C LEU A 49 37.44 -4.44 37.41
N THR A 50 37.99 -3.29 37.03
CA THR A 50 38.70 -2.38 37.94
C THR A 50 38.00 -1.03 37.98
N LEU A 51 37.73 -0.54 39.19
CA LEU A 51 37.21 0.81 39.44
C LEU A 51 38.31 1.69 40.05
N LYS A 52 38.51 2.87 39.42
CA LYS A 52 39.49 3.84 39.97
C LYS A 52 38.82 5.22 40.01
N ALA A 53 38.74 5.80 41.21
CA ALA A 53 38.34 7.18 41.37
C ALA A 53 39.38 8.12 40.73
N GLY A 54 38.93 8.93 39.78
CA GLY A 54 39.74 10.01 39.17
C GLY A 54 39.37 11.36 39.74
N ASP A 55 39.83 12.45 39.13
CA ASP A 55 39.55 13.80 39.62
C ASP A 55 38.07 14.25 39.35
N ASP A 56 37.47 13.80 38.25
CA ASP A 56 36.16 14.23 37.80
C ASP A 56 35.22 13.07 37.42
N ALA A 57 35.67 11.83 37.50
CA ALA A 57 34.88 10.65 37.07
C ALA A 57 35.41 9.37 37.75
N LEU A 58 34.58 8.31 37.71
CA LEU A 58 34.95 6.95 38.01
C LEU A 58 35.45 6.27 36.74
N ALA A 59 36.73 5.94 36.70
CA ALA A 59 37.31 5.17 35.62
C ALA A 59 36.99 3.68 35.79
N VAL A 60 36.34 3.11 34.81
CA VAL A 60 35.91 1.72 34.73
C VAL A 60 36.71 1.02 33.65
N THR A 61 37.47 0.00 34.01
CA THR A 61 38.33 -0.72 33.05
C THR A 61 38.03 -2.20 33.15
N ALA A 62 37.62 -2.81 32.04
CA ALA A 62 37.46 -4.24 31.93
C ALA A 62 38.81 -4.92 31.63
N SER A 63 39.08 -6.04 32.30
CA SER A 63 40.32 -6.84 32.15
C SER A 63 40.07 -8.24 31.57
N GLY A 64 38.82 -8.63 31.39
CA GLY A 64 38.40 -9.95 30.87
C GLY A 64 36.95 -9.97 30.41
N PRO A 65 36.42 -11.16 30.15
CA PRO A 65 35.11 -11.31 29.43
C PRO A 65 33.87 -11.08 30.31
N ASP A 66 33.99 -10.98 31.63
CA ASP A 66 32.80 -10.88 32.54
C ASP A 66 32.97 -9.71 33.54
N PRO A 67 33.12 -8.46 33.07
CA PRO A 67 33.28 -7.28 33.92
C PRO A 67 31.99 -6.89 34.60
N GLN A 68 31.99 -6.75 35.93
CA GLN A 68 30.79 -6.45 36.70
C GLN A 68 31.06 -5.39 37.79
N MET A 69 30.09 -4.47 37.95
CA MET A 69 30.06 -3.57 39.10
C MET A 69 28.70 -3.55 39.76
N THR A 70 28.65 -3.58 41.07
CA THR A 70 27.43 -3.67 41.83
C THR A 70 27.27 -2.52 42.84
N ALA A 71 26.03 -2.11 43.04
CA ALA A 71 25.64 -1.16 44.09
C ALA A 71 24.39 -1.59 44.81
N LYS A 72 24.32 -1.36 46.11
CA LYS A 72 23.07 -1.50 46.89
C LYS A 72 22.25 -0.24 46.73
N VAL A 73 20.95 -0.44 46.51
CA VAL A 73 20.01 0.67 46.36
C VAL A 73 18.60 0.20 46.78
N GLU A 74 17.86 1.04 47.44
CA GLU A 74 16.48 0.79 47.81
C GLU A 74 15.58 1.75 47.02
N ALA A 75 14.58 1.19 46.34
CA ALA A 75 13.55 1.95 45.65
C ALA A 75 12.24 1.14 45.60
N PRO A 76 11.06 1.78 45.53
CA PRO A 76 9.78 1.06 45.45
C PRO A 76 9.71 0.23 44.16
N ALA A 77 8.78 -0.72 44.11
CA ALA A 77 8.44 -1.42 42.86
C ALA A 77 7.96 -0.46 41.76
N GLY A 78 7.87 -0.95 40.51
CA GLY A 78 7.38 -0.17 39.35
C GLY A 78 8.51 0.38 38.46
N TRP A 79 8.14 1.18 37.50
CA TRP A 79 9.08 1.71 36.50
C TRP A 79 10.25 2.47 37.10
N LYS A 80 11.43 2.25 36.56
CA LYS A 80 12.68 2.91 36.90
C LYS A 80 13.41 3.31 35.63
N THR A 81 14.09 4.45 35.68
CA THR A 81 15.04 4.89 34.65
C THR A 81 16.42 4.98 35.27
N LEU A 82 17.40 4.28 34.70
CA LEU A 82 18.80 4.47 35.04
C LEU A 82 19.47 5.33 33.98
N VAL A 83 19.99 6.48 34.39
CA VAL A 83 20.74 7.40 33.50
C VAL A 83 22.23 7.34 33.86
N ILE A 84 23.05 6.97 32.91
CA ILE A 84 24.52 6.88 33.07
C ILE A 84 25.18 7.97 32.22
N LYS A 85 25.88 8.94 32.84
CA LYS A 85 26.65 9.94 32.14
C LYS A 85 28.09 9.52 32.11
N ALA A 86 28.65 9.31 30.91
CA ALA A 86 30.00 8.80 30.77
C ALA A 86 30.71 9.37 29.54
N ARG A 87 32.05 9.33 29.58
CA ARG A 87 32.95 9.62 28.44
C ARG A 87 33.68 8.35 28.04
N PHE A 88 33.66 8.02 26.75
CA PHE A 88 34.38 6.89 26.16
C PHE A 88 34.48 7.04 24.65
N ARG A 89 35.31 6.23 24.01
CA ARG A 89 35.41 6.19 22.56
C ARG A 89 34.93 4.84 22.03
N GLY A 90 34.06 4.86 21.02
CA GLY A 90 33.53 3.64 20.41
C GLY A 90 32.11 3.34 20.89
N GLN A 91 31.67 2.10 20.71
CA GLN A 91 30.36 1.62 21.11
C GLN A 91 30.48 0.74 22.35
N ILE A 92 29.60 0.90 23.31
CA ILE A 92 29.42 0.05 24.48
C ILE A 92 28.11 -0.73 24.31
N ASN A 93 28.14 -2.04 24.57
CA ASN A 93 26.95 -2.90 24.67
C ASN A 93 26.93 -3.44 26.10
N GLY A 94 26.32 -2.69 26.99
CA GLY A 94 26.25 -3.04 28.41
C GLY A 94 24.97 -3.79 28.77
N GLN A 95 24.94 -4.36 29.98
CA GLN A 95 23.76 -5.00 30.55
C GLN A 95 23.56 -4.53 31.99
N LEU A 96 22.34 -4.15 32.32
CA LEU A 96 21.87 -3.84 33.66
C LEU A 96 21.13 -5.05 34.20
N PHE A 97 21.49 -5.50 35.38
CA PHE A 97 20.73 -6.45 36.21
C PHE A 97 20.22 -5.75 37.47
N TRP A 98 19.12 -6.21 37.99
CA TRP A 98 18.59 -5.72 39.27
C TRP A 98 18.19 -6.86 40.16
N THR A 99 18.21 -6.60 41.46
CA THR A 99 17.73 -7.50 42.51
C THR A 99 16.57 -6.87 43.27
N THR A 100 15.66 -7.69 43.73
CA THR A 100 14.50 -7.27 44.50
C THR A 100 14.45 -8.05 45.83
N ALA A 101 13.53 -7.63 46.73
CA ALA A 101 13.33 -8.34 47.98
C ALA A 101 12.83 -9.78 47.78
N SER A 102 12.06 -10.02 46.69
CA SER A 102 11.56 -11.34 46.30
C SER A 102 12.55 -12.16 45.46
N ALA A 103 13.51 -11.51 44.80
CA ALA A 103 14.53 -12.12 43.95
C ALA A 103 15.90 -11.51 44.27
N PRO A 104 16.60 -11.98 45.33
CA PRO A 104 17.84 -11.37 45.78
C PRO A 104 19.06 -11.69 44.91
N GLY A 105 18.94 -12.60 43.96
CA GLY A 105 19.96 -12.93 42.96
C GLY A 105 19.75 -12.25 41.63
N THR A 106 20.83 -12.09 40.85
CA THR A 106 20.77 -11.59 39.47
C THR A 106 20.36 -12.71 38.51
N SER A 107 19.49 -12.44 37.57
CA SER A 107 19.02 -13.37 36.53
C SER A 107 18.81 -12.64 35.19
N GLU A 108 18.81 -13.38 34.11
CA GLU A 108 18.50 -12.80 32.77
C GLU A 108 17.07 -12.21 32.73
N GLU A 109 16.12 -12.75 33.46
CA GLU A 109 14.76 -12.24 33.56
C GLU A 109 14.73 -10.85 34.18
N ASN A 110 15.63 -10.60 35.14
CA ASN A 110 15.80 -9.33 35.82
C ASN A 110 16.99 -8.56 35.25
N SER A 111 17.02 -8.44 33.90
CA SER A 111 18.05 -7.70 33.20
C SER A 111 17.54 -6.88 32.02
N ARG A 112 18.32 -5.89 31.58
CA ARG A 112 18.15 -5.13 30.34
C ARG A 112 19.48 -4.82 29.72
N ARG A 113 19.62 -5.12 28.43
CA ARG A 113 20.76 -4.71 27.62
C ARG A 113 20.58 -3.29 27.14
N PHE A 114 21.69 -2.55 27.07
CA PHE A 114 21.72 -1.20 26.53
C PHE A 114 22.97 -1.00 25.68
N ASN A 115 22.92 -0.03 24.78
CA ASN A 115 24.08 0.38 24.04
C ASN A 115 24.22 1.90 24.10
N ALA A 116 25.46 2.37 23.97
CA ALA A 116 25.80 3.78 23.89
C ALA A 116 27.01 3.96 22.96
N ARG A 117 27.11 5.10 22.28
CA ARG A 117 28.23 5.41 21.39
C ARG A 117 28.90 6.69 21.80
N GLY A 118 30.16 6.57 22.23
CA GLY A 118 31.00 7.68 22.65
C GLY A 118 31.93 8.17 21.55
N ARG A 119 32.23 9.48 21.56
CA ARG A 119 33.17 10.15 20.63
C ARG A 119 34.39 10.73 21.33
N GLY A 120 34.84 10.11 22.42
CA GLY A 120 35.99 10.53 23.18
C GLY A 120 35.62 11.41 24.37
N ASP A 121 35.97 12.68 24.37
CA ASP A 121 35.80 13.57 25.53
C ASP A 121 34.41 14.15 25.72
N ASN A 122 33.49 13.89 24.79
CA ASN A 122 32.10 14.30 24.94
C ASN A 122 31.38 13.40 25.93
N VAL A 123 30.57 14.00 26.82
CA VAL A 123 29.65 13.27 27.71
C VAL A 123 28.54 12.64 26.91
N VAL A 124 28.30 11.37 27.15
CA VAL A 124 27.16 10.61 26.56
C VAL A 124 26.25 10.16 27.67
N GLU A 125 24.97 10.28 27.49
CA GLU A 125 23.94 9.71 28.38
C GLU A 125 23.46 8.36 27.87
N ALA A 126 23.66 7.29 28.64
CA ALA A 126 22.99 6.02 28.41
C ALA A 126 21.76 5.92 29.33
N VAL A 127 20.57 5.69 28.74
CA VAL A 127 19.31 5.62 29.48
C VAL A 127 18.77 4.19 29.40
N VAL A 128 18.48 3.58 30.56
CA VAL A 128 17.97 2.22 30.66
C VAL A 128 16.66 2.21 31.43
N TYR A 129 15.57 1.79 30.79
CA TYR A 129 14.26 1.63 31.40
C TYR A 129 14.05 0.18 31.85
N PHE A 130 13.59 -0.02 33.10
CA PHE A 130 13.29 -1.34 33.64
C PHE A 130 12.17 -1.25 34.67
N LYS A 131 11.48 -2.38 34.91
CA LYS A 131 10.31 -2.40 35.80
C LYS A 131 10.42 -3.55 36.80
N PRO A 132 11.03 -3.35 37.98
CA PRO A 132 10.98 -4.32 39.08
C PRO A 132 9.52 -4.55 39.58
N ASP A 133 9.14 -5.80 39.77
CA ASP A 133 7.83 -6.22 40.28
C ASP A 133 7.71 -6.13 41.81
N ALA A 134 8.85 -6.02 42.49
CA ALA A 134 8.97 -5.84 43.92
C ALA A 134 9.99 -4.73 44.26
N PRO A 135 10.06 -4.26 45.54
CA PRO A 135 11.04 -3.25 45.92
C PRO A 135 12.47 -3.63 45.53
N LEU A 136 13.14 -2.71 44.88
CA LEU A 136 14.53 -2.84 44.40
C LEU A 136 15.47 -2.87 45.60
N THR A 137 16.47 -3.76 45.58
CA THR A 137 17.49 -3.91 46.62
C THR A 137 18.92 -3.72 46.11
N GLY A 138 19.14 -3.81 44.81
CA GLY A 138 20.48 -3.66 44.25
C GLY A 138 20.47 -3.57 42.70
N LEU A 139 21.59 -3.06 42.19
CA LEU A 139 21.88 -2.99 40.78
C LEU A 139 23.22 -3.64 40.48
N ARG A 140 23.37 -4.29 39.34
CA ARG A 140 24.60 -4.72 38.77
C ARG A 140 24.67 -4.18 37.33
N LEU A 141 25.78 -3.54 37.02
CA LEU A 141 26.12 -3.09 35.68
C LEU A 141 27.27 -3.92 35.13
N ASP A 142 27.07 -4.51 33.98
CA ASP A 142 28.06 -5.22 33.20
C ASP A 142 28.45 -4.35 31.99
N PRO A 143 29.52 -3.58 32.04
CA PRO A 143 29.97 -2.78 30.90
C PRO A 143 30.61 -3.68 29.84
N ASP A 144 30.57 -3.25 28.56
CA ASP A 144 31.21 -3.98 27.46
C ASP A 144 32.72 -4.06 27.63
N VAL A 145 33.29 -5.17 27.21
CA VAL A 145 34.74 -5.43 27.21
C VAL A 145 35.52 -4.82 26.05
N ARG A 146 34.86 -4.16 25.09
CA ARG A 146 35.48 -3.73 23.83
C ARG A 146 35.85 -2.26 23.65
N PRO A 147 35.63 -1.34 24.59
CA PRO A 147 36.13 0.02 24.39
C PRO A 147 37.66 0.06 24.45
N ALA A 148 38.25 0.76 23.50
CA ALA A 148 39.70 1.06 23.54
C ALA A 148 39.95 2.08 24.65
N GLY A 149 40.14 1.62 25.88
CA GLY A 149 40.43 2.45 27.06
C GLY A 149 39.32 2.39 28.13
N ALA A 150 39.52 3.13 29.22
CA ALA A 150 38.60 3.19 30.34
C ALA A 150 37.33 3.98 29.96
N ILE A 151 36.17 3.49 30.43
CA ILE A 151 34.93 4.25 30.48
C ILE A 151 35.04 5.20 31.70
N ARG A 152 34.82 6.50 31.48
CA ARG A 152 34.84 7.51 32.57
C ARG A 152 33.41 7.89 32.90
N ILE A 153 32.84 7.34 33.96
CA ILE A 153 31.47 7.62 34.40
C ILE A 153 31.50 8.85 35.33
N GLU A 154 30.73 9.89 34.97
CA GLU A 154 30.61 11.11 35.76
C GLU A 154 29.49 10.96 36.82
N SER A 155 28.39 10.38 36.41
CA SER A 155 27.28 10.13 37.33
C SER A 155 26.39 8.98 36.85
N ILE A 156 25.73 8.35 37.84
CA ILE A 156 24.65 7.41 37.63
C ILE A 156 23.44 7.93 38.43
N ALA A 157 22.28 8.03 37.80
CA ALA A 157 21.04 8.43 38.47
C ALA A 157 19.93 7.39 38.26
N LEU A 158 19.31 6.97 39.35
CA LEU A 158 18.12 6.12 39.35
C LEU A 158 16.90 7.01 39.62
N LEU A 159 15.94 6.98 38.69
CA LEU A 159 14.69 7.74 38.77
C LEU A 159 13.52 6.79 39.02
N ASN A 160 12.52 7.25 39.77
CA ASN A 160 11.24 6.56 39.94
C ASN A 160 10.23 6.93 38.86
N ASP A 161 10.65 6.76 37.57
CA ASP A 161 9.79 6.96 36.42
C ASP A 161 10.10 5.90 35.34
N GLY A 162 9.31 5.92 34.28
CA GLY A 162 9.46 5.01 33.15
C GLY A 162 9.80 5.75 31.84
N PRO A 163 9.82 5.01 30.74
CA PRO A 163 9.96 5.63 29.44
C PRO A 163 8.87 6.70 29.25
N PRO A 164 9.17 7.80 28.60
CA PRO A 164 8.15 8.79 28.26
C PRO A 164 7.04 8.10 27.48
N GLU A 165 5.79 8.40 27.82
CA GLU A 165 4.66 7.85 27.08
C GLU A 165 4.74 8.31 25.63
N PRO A 166 4.55 7.37 24.65
CA PRO A 166 4.48 7.74 23.26
C PRO A 166 3.36 8.75 23.04
N LYS A 167 3.62 9.78 22.24
CA LYS A 167 2.61 10.78 21.90
C LYS A 167 2.18 10.62 20.44
N ALA A 168 0.91 10.90 20.17
CA ALA A 168 0.39 11.01 18.83
C ALA A 168 1.10 12.15 18.05
N THR A 169 1.16 12.04 16.74
CA THR A 169 1.80 13.02 15.85
C THR A 169 1.21 14.41 16.08
N GLU A 170 2.06 15.40 16.30
CA GLU A 170 1.62 16.77 16.58
C GLU A 170 0.84 17.35 15.39
N ALA A 171 -0.32 17.95 15.66
CA ALA A 171 -1.18 18.51 14.61
C ALA A 171 -0.47 19.56 13.75
N ALA A 172 0.47 20.31 14.34
CA ALA A 172 1.25 21.32 13.64
C ALA A 172 2.19 20.76 12.55
N SER A 173 2.52 19.46 12.61
CA SER A 173 3.33 18.78 11.61
C SER A 173 2.51 18.29 10.42
N LEU A 174 1.19 18.27 10.52
CA LEU A 174 0.30 17.82 9.45
C LEU A 174 0.24 18.86 8.33
N LYS A 175 0.30 18.40 7.10
CA LYS A 175 0.20 19.24 5.90
C LYS A 175 -1.19 19.11 5.29
N MET A 176 -1.78 20.23 4.91
CA MET A 176 -3.14 20.35 4.36
C MET A 176 -3.23 21.52 3.37
N PRO A 177 -4.27 21.59 2.54
CA PRO A 177 -4.55 22.76 1.71
C PRO A 177 -4.72 24.04 2.55
N PRO A 178 -4.44 25.23 1.98
CA PRO A 178 -4.62 26.49 2.68
C PRO A 178 -6.02 26.67 3.26
N GLY A 179 -6.10 27.23 4.46
CA GLY A 179 -7.37 27.49 5.16
C GLY A 179 -7.83 26.36 6.06
N PHE A 180 -7.30 25.15 5.92
CA PHE A 180 -7.58 24.05 6.85
C PHE A 180 -6.66 24.07 8.05
N LYS A 181 -7.19 23.63 9.19
CA LYS A 181 -6.46 23.52 10.45
C LYS A 181 -6.77 22.17 11.12
N ALA A 182 -5.73 21.46 11.53
CA ALA A 182 -5.84 20.28 12.37
C ALA A 182 -5.61 20.63 13.84
N GLU A 183 -6.27 19.90 14.73
CA GLU A 183 -6.08 19.92 16.18
C GLU A 183 -5.96 18.49 16.69
N LEU A 184 -4.94 18.21 17.51
CA LEU A 184 -4.82 16.97 18.26
C LEU A 184 -5.65 17.11 19.52
N LEU A 185 -6.80 16.44 19.60
CA LEU A 185 -7.71 16.52 20.75
C LEU A 185 -7.29 15.60 21.88
N TYR A 186 -6.75 14.44 21.54
CA TYR A 186 -6.33 13.45 22.53
C TYR A 186 -5.22 12.56 21.99
N SER A 187 -4.11 12.49 22.74
CA SER A 187 -3.07 11.47 22.50
C SER A 187 -3.35 10.31 23.45
N VAL A 188 -3.65 9.16 22.88
CA VAL A 188 -4.18 7.99 23.63
C VAL A 188 -3.08 7.32 24.43
N PRO A 189 -3.18 7.20 25.77
CA PRO A 189 -2.31 6.34 26.56
C PRO A 189 -2.56 4.87 26.20
N GLY A 190 -1.62 4.25 25.45
CA GLY A 190 -1.76 2.89 24.94
C GLY A 190 -2.06 1.82 26.02
N PRO A 191 -1.40 1.83 27.21
CA PRO A 191 -1.68 0.85 28.26
C PRO A 191 -3.10 0.94 28.84
N GLU A 192 -3.76 2.10 28.73
CA GLU A 192 -5.07 2.35 29.35
C GLU A 192 -6.22 2.19 28.36
N TYR A 193 -6.05 2.71 27.13
CA TYR A 193 -7.11 2.81 26.12
C TYR A 193 -6.77 2.13 24.79
N GLY A 194 -5.60 1.48 24.68
CA GLY A 194 -5.21 0.67 23.54
C GLY A 194 -4.92 1.44 22.25
N SER A 195 -5.25 0.84 21.12
CA SER A 195 -4.99 1.35 19.76
C SER A 195 -6.30 1.43 18.97
N TRP A 196 -6.77 2.64 18.73
CA TRP A 196 -8.10 2.91 18.17
C TRP A 196 -8.20 2.64 16.66
N VAL A 197 -9.32 2.04 16.24
CA VAL A 197 -9.48 1.59 14.84
C VAL A 197 -10.80 1.97 14.18
N SER A 198 -11.82 2.40 14.93
CA SER A 198 -13.12 2.75 14.35
C SER A 198 -13.73 3.96 15.06
N LEU A 199 -14.57 4.72 14.37
CA LEU A 199 -15.28 5.89 14.87
C LEU A 199 -16.74 5.88 14.41
N CYS A 200 -17.66 6.25 15.28
CA CYS A 200 -19.00 6.71 14.90
C CYS A 200 -19.46 7.85 15.81
N VAL A 201 -20.58 8.47 15.49
CA VAL A 201 -21.18 9.57 16.26
C VAL A 201 -22.52 9.13 16.83
N ASP A 202 -22.75 9.31 18.11
CA ASP A 202 -24.03 9.05 18.74
C ASP A 202 -25.02 10.23 18.59
N PRO A 203 -26.31 10.04 18.90
CA PRO A 203 -27.30 11.12 18.75
C PRO A 203 -27.06 12.38 19.60
N LYS A 204 -26.23 12.28 20.64
CA LYS A 204 -25.86 13.40 21.51
C LYS A 204 -24.60 14.13 21.03
N GLY A 205 -24.05 13.72 19.85
CA GLY A 205 -22.84 14.30 19.30
C GLY A 205 -21.56 13.85 20.01
N ARG A 206 -21.56 12.71 20.73
CA ARG A 206 -20.35 12.12 21.26
C ARG A 206 -19.77 11.13 20.26
N LEU A 207 -18.46 11.03 20.18
CA LEU A 207 -17.81 9.99 19.39
C LEU A 207 -17.81 8.68 20.16
N ILE A 208 -17.94 7.57 19.44
CA ILE A 208 -17.68 6.23 19.95
C ILE A 208 -16.51 5.67 19.16
N THR A 209 -15.58 5.03 19.86
CA THR A 209 -14.40 4.40 19.27
C THR A 209 -14.16 3.02 19.87
N SER A 210 -13.32 2.24 19.19
CA SER A 210 -12.91 0.91 19.65
C SER A 210 -11.38 0.80 19.73
N ASP A 211 -10.89 0.15 20.77
CA ASP A 211 -9.55 -0.42 20.77
C ASP A 211 -9.52 -1.69 19.92
N GLN A 212 -8.52 -1.86 19.08
CA GLN A 212 -8.40 -3.01 18.17
C GLN A 212 -8.49 -4.35 18.90
N ASP A 213 -7.86 -4.48 20.05
CA ASP A 213 -7.82 -5.73 20.85
C ASP A 213 -8.66 -5.65 22.13
N GLY A 214 -9.24 -4.51 22.44
CA GLY A 214 -9.84 -4.18 23.70
C GLY A 214 -11.29 -3.72 23.63
N LYS A 215 -11.60 -2.70 24.42
CA LYS A 215 -12.96 -2.23 24.72
C LYS A 215 -13.46 -1.17 23.77
N LEU A 216 -14.73 -0.79 24.01
CA LEU A 216 -15.38 0.35 23.39
C LEU A 216 -15.31 1.55 24.32
N TYR A 217 -15.16 2.73 23.74
CA TYR A 217 -15.08 4.00 24.48
C TYR A 217 -16.02 5.04 23.88
N ARG A 218 -16.57 5.87 24.74
CA ARG A 218 -17.35 7.05 24.40
C ARG A 218 -16.50 8.27 24.66
N ILE A 219 -16.48 9.23 23.72
CA ILE A 219 -15.63 10.39 23.79
C ILE A 219 -16.49 11.65 23.73
N THR A 220 -16.38 12.49 24.76
CA THR A 220 -16.94 13.86 24.73
C THR A 220 -15.83 14.82 24.35
N VAL A 221 -15.95 15.44 23.18
CA VAL A 221 -14.96 16.38 22.65
C VAL A 221 -15.32 17.83 23.05
N PRO A 222 -14.34 18.73 23.24
CA PRO A 222 -14.61 20.13 23.43
C PRO A 222 -15.23 20.79 22.20
N PRO A 223 -16.02 21.86 22.33
CA PRO A 223 -16.47 22.64 21.18
C PRO A 223 -15.29 23.14 20.37
N ILE A 224 -15.54 23.52 19.10
CA ILE A 224 -14.49 24.06 18.21
C ILE A 224 -13.87 25.29 18.88
N GLY A 225 -12.52 25.31 19.01
CA GLY A 225 -11.76 26.34 19.73
C GLY A 225 -11.69 26.17 21.24
N GLY A 226 -12.31 25.11 21.80
CA GLY A 226 -12.17 24.78 23.22
C GLY A 226 -10.83 24.08 23.54
N ASP A 227 -10.49 23.99 24.83
CA ASP A 227 -9.24 23.36 25.29
C ASP A 227 -9.27 21.83 25.03
N PRO A 228 -8.36 21.27 24.22
CA PRO A 228 -8.24 19.83 23.98
C PRO A 228 -8.13 18.99 25.27
N LYS A 229 -7.55 19.54 26.33
CA LYS A 229 -7.45 18.87 27.66
C LYS A 229 -8.80 18.57 28.30
N SER A 230 -9.89 19.18 27.84
CA SER A 230 -11.24 18.90 28.31
C SER A 230 -11.89 17.70 27.62
N THR A 231 -11.21 17.03 26.70
CA THR A 231 -11.65 15.76 26.11
C THR A 231 -11.81 14.71 27.21
N ARG A 232 -12.96 14.05 27.25
CA ARG A 232 -13.27 13.01 28.25
C ARG A 232 -13.50 11.69 27.56
N ILE A 233 -12.91 10.63 28.14
CA ILE A 233 -13.03 9.26 27.66
C ILE A 233 -13.78 8.46 28.71
N GLU A 234 -14.81 7.75 28.32
CA GLU A 234 -15.62 6.87 29.16
C GLU A 234 -15.62 5.46 28.55
N THR A 235 -15.33 4.46 29.35
CA THR A 235 -15.46 3.06 28.92
C THR A 235 -16.94 2.69 28.84
N ILE A 236 -17.38 2.13 27.71
CA ILE A 236 -18.72 1.55 27.57
C ILE A 236 -18.71 0.22 28.33
N PRO A 237 -19.62 0.02 29.30
CA PRO A 237 -19.52 -1.08 30.27
C PRO A 237 -20.12 -2.39 29.72
N VAL A 238 -19.75 -2.79 28.50
CA VAL A 238 -20.18 -4.04 27.87
C VAL A 238 -19.01 -5.00 27.70
N ASP A 239 -19.28 -6.29 27.77
CA ASP A 239 -18.28 -7.34 27.46
C ASP A 239 -18.23 -7.59 25.95
N LEU A 240 -17.73 -6.61 25.23
CA LEU A 240 -17.54 -6.65 23.79
C LEU A 240 -16.25 -5.93 23.42
N GLY A 241 -15.41 -6.58 22.64
CA GLY A 241 -14.13 -6.04 22.19
C GLY A 241 -13.76 -6.48 20.79
N MET A 242 -12.54 -6.15 20.35
CA MET A 242 -12.02 -6.47 19.02
C MET A 242 -12.92 -5.90 17.89
N ALA A 243 -13.57 -4.78 18.13
CA ALA A 243 -14.45 -4.14 17.16
C ALA A 243 -13.63 -3.43 16.09
N GLN A 244 -14.03 -3.62 14.81
CA GLN A 244 -13.41 -2.98 13.65
C GLN A 244 -14.40 -2.03 12.95
N GLY A 245 -15.69 -2.16 13.18
CA GLY A 245 -16.72 -1.29 12.61
C GLY A 245 -17.75 -0.90 13.65
N LEU A 246 -18.13 0.38 13.65
CA LEU A 246 -19.10 0.98 14.56
C LEU A 246 -20.11 1.80 13.78
N CYS A 247 -21.39 1.64 14.07
CA CYS A 247 -22.45 2.46 13.48
C CYS A 247 -23.57 2.70 14.49
N TRP A 248 -23.93 3.95 14.71
CA TRP A 248 -25.15 4.27 15.45
C TRP A 248 -26.34 4.32 14.51
N ALA A 249 -27.29 3.43 14.70
CA ALA A 249 -28.51 3.34 13.90
C ALA A 249 -29.65 2.73 14.73
N PHE A 250 -30.91 3.05 14.40
CA PHE A 250 -32.10 2.45 15.04
C PHE A 250 -32.03 2.50 16.58
N ASP A 251 -31.62 3.63 17.14
CA ASP A 251 -31.42 3.87 18.56
C ASP A 251 -30.51 2.84 19.26
N SER A 252 -29.53 2.34 18.55
CA SER A 252 -28.62 1.29 19.01
C SER A 252 -27.24 1.47 18.41
N LEU A 253 -26.21 0.94 19.10
CA LEU A 253 -24.88 0.82 18.53
C LEU A 253 -24.73 -0.55 17.87
N TYR A 254 -24.43 -0.56 16.57
CA TYR A 254 -24.04 -1.76 15.83
C TYR A 254 -22.54 -1.89 15.81
N VAL A 255 -22.04 -3.09 16.01
CA VAL A 255 -20.62 -3.38 16.18
C VAL A 255 -20.25 -4.60 15.34
N VAL A 256 -19.25 -4.44 14.48
CA VAL A 256 -18.61 -5.57 13.79
C VAL A 256 -17.36 -5.97 14.55
N VAL A 257 -17.36 -7.20 15.06
CA VAL A 257 -16.25 -7.80 15.80
C VAL A 257 -15.38 -8.61 14.85
N ASN A 258 -14.06 -8.42 14.93
CA ASN A 258 -13.06 -9.09 14.12
C ASN A 258 -12.07 -9.86 15.02
N GLY A 259 -12.33 -11.13 15.26
CA GLY A 259 -11.51 -11.97 16.12
C GLY A 259 -12.31 -13.04 16.83
N LYS A 260 -12.07 -13.24 18.14
CA LYS A 260 -12.88 -14.17 18.93
C LYS A 260 -14.32 -13.68 19.02
N GLY A 261 -15.27 -14.49 18.55
CA GLY A 261 -16.69 -14.10 18.50
C GLY A 261 -17.03 -13.22 17.30
N SER A 262 -16.27 -13.30 16.21
CA SER A 262 -16.48 -12.52 15.00
C SER A 262 -17.91 -12.52 14.49
N GLY A 263 -18.48 -11.34 14.25
CA GLY A 263 -19.88 -11.17 13.85
C GLY A 263 -20.39 -9.75 13.94
N LEU A 264 -21.67 -9.60 13.55
CA LEU A 264 -22.43 -8.36 13.72
C LEU A 264 -23.20 -8.44 15.04
N TYR A 265 -23.00 -7.44 15.89
CA TYR A 265 -23.65 -7.29 17.18
C TYR A 265 -24.49 -6.02 17.22
N LYS A 266 -25.51 -6.05 18.09
CA LYS A 266 -26.33 -4.89 18.46
C LYS A 266 -26.16 -4.65 19.95
N VAL A 267 -25.88 -3.40 20.32
CA VAL A 267 -25.71 -2.96 21.71
C VAL A 267 -26.75 -1.88 22.00
N THR A 268 -27.54 -2.10 23.06
CA THR A 268 -28.66 -1.23 23.39
C THR A 268 -28.58 -0.72 24.82
N ASP A 269 -29.19 0.43 25.06
CA ASP A 269 -29.59 0.93 26.36
C ASP A 269 -31.01 0.43 26.65
N THR A 270 -31.19 -0.47 27.63
CA THR A 270 -32.50 -1.12 27.88
C THR A 270 -33.40 -0.34 28.77
N ASN A 271 -32.85 0.63 29.54
CA ASN A 271 -33.60 1.38 30.57
C ASN A 271 -33.69 2.88 30.29
N GLY A 272 -32.96 3.37 29.27
CA GLY A 272 -32.96 4.79 28.83
C GLY A 272 -32.11 5.69 29.71
N ASP A 273 -31.14 5.16 30.47
CA ASP A 273 -30.25 5.93 31.34
C ASP A 273 -28.96 6.41 30.63
N ASP A 274 -28.87 6.24 29.35
CA ASP A 274 -27.70 6.55 28.49
C ASP A 274 -26.54 5.57 28.68
N THR A 275 -26.75 4.45 29.35
CA THR A 275 -25.77 3.38 29.52
C THR A 275 -26.11 2.23 28.57
N LEU A 276 -25.21 1.93 27.62
CA LEU A 276 -25.33 0.73 26.81
C LEU A 276 -25.06 -0.50 27.70
N ASP A 277 -26.08 -1.35 27.91
CA ASP A 277 -26.06 -2.41 28.90
C ASP A 277 -26.38 -3.81 28.37
N LYS A 278 -26.89 -3.94 27.12
CA LYS A 278 -27.24 -5.21 26.51
C LYS A 278 -26.52 -5.42 25.19
N VAL A 279 -25.88 -6.58 25.06
CA VAL A 279 -25.21 -7.04 23.85
C VAL A 279 -25.99 -8.21 23.23
N GLU A 280 -26.26 -8.14 21.94
CA GLU A 280 -26.95 -9.18 21.18
C GLU A 280 -26.16 -9.52 19.90
N LEU A 281 -25.81 -10.80 19.72
CA LEU A 281 -25.21 -11.27 18.46
C LEU A 281 -26.32 -11.43 17.43
N LEU A 282 -26.29 -10.64 16.36
CA LEU A 282 -27.26 -10.74 15.26
C LEU A 282 -26.88 -11.82 14.26
N ARG A 283 -25.60 -11.85 13.86
CA ARG A 283 -25.10 -12.84 12.89
C ARG A 283 -23.63 -13.14 13.17
N ALA A 284 -23.27 -14.40 13.34
CA ALA A 284 -21.88 -14.84 13.35
C ALA A 284 -21.28 -14.76 11.93
N ILE A 285 -20.05 -14.22 11.84
CA ILE A 285 -19.32 -14.07 10.57
C ILE A 285 -17.99 -14.84 10.72
N GLN A 286 -17.72 -15.72 9.77
CA GLN A 286 -16.52 -16.56 9.79
C GLN A 286 -15.37 -15.80 9.12
N GLY A 287 -14.48 -15.22 9.89
CA GLY A 287 -13.30 -14.48 9.45
C GLY A 287 -12.62 -13.80 10.63
N ALA A 288 -11.35 -13.48 10.50
CA ALA A 288 -10.60 -12.73 11.48
C ALA A 288 -9.30 -12.19 10.88
N GLY A 289 -8.66 -11.26 11.62
CA GLY A 289 -7.37 -10.71 11.27
C GLY A 289 -7.44 -9.54 10.30
N GLU A 290 -6.35 -9.29 9.60
CA GLU A 290 -6.19 -8.10 8.75
C GLU A 290 -7.26 -7.96 7.65
N HIS A 291 -7.76 -9.08 7.12
CA HIS A 291 -8.82 -9.13 6.11
C HIS A 291 -10.09 -9.79 6.66
N GLY A 292 -10.34 -9.58 7.94
CA GLY A 292 -11.53 -10.04 8.64
C GLY A 292 -12.79 -9.24 8.30
N PRO A 293 -13.86 -9.36 9.10
CA PRO A 293 -14.98 -8.44 9.04
C PRO A 293 -14.57 -7.04 9.48
N HIS A 294 -15.07 -6.01 8.79
CA HIS A 294 -14.68 -4.62 8.99
C HIS A 294 -15.87 -3.72 9.35
N ALA A 295 -16.36 -2.90 8.44
CA ALA A 295 -17.32 -1.87 8.73
C ALA A 295 -18.78 -2.35 8.79
N VAL A 296 -19.60 -1.56 9.46
CA VAL A 296 -21.06 -1.53 9.36
C VAL A 296 -21.53 -0.10 9.15
N VAL A 297 -22.36 0.14 8.14
CA VAL A 297 -22.82 1.47 7.74
C VAL A 297 -24.34 1.47 7.50
N LEU A 298 -25.01 2.54 7.91
CA LEU A 298 -26.45 2.73 7.66
C LEU A 298 -26.68 3.04 6.18
N SER A 299 -27.71 2.41 5.59
CA SER A 299 -28.15 2.72 4.23
C SER A 299 -28.66 4.16 4.09
N PRO A 300 -28.56 4.79 2.91
CA PRO A 300 -29.03 6.17 2.68
C PRO A 300 -30.50 6.39 2.97
N ASP A 301 -31.32 5.38 2.81
CA ASP A 301 -32.76 5.41 3.11
C ASP A 301 -33.08 5.18 4.59
N GLY A 302 -32.07 4.90 5.43
CA GLY A 302 -32.22 4.69 6.85
C GLY A 302 -32.91 3.37 7.24
N ASN A 303 -33.06 2.40 6.33
CA ASN A 303 -33.85 1.19 6.56
C ASN A 303 -33.04 -0.09 6.73
N SER A 304 -31.77 -0.09 6.36
CA SER A 304 -30.91 -1.28 6.40
C SER A 304 -29.47 -0.93 6.77
N LEU A 305 -28.67 -1.96 7.01
CA LEU A 305 -27.25 -1.87 7.29
C LEU A 305 -26.47 -2.54 6.16
N TYR A 306 -25.31 -1.97 5.82
CA TYR A 306 -24.30 -2.60 4.98
C TYR A 306 -23.17 -3.08 5.85
N VAL A 307 -22.73 -4.32 5.64
CA VAL A 307 -21.66 -4.99 6.40
C VAL A 307 -20.61 -5.51 5.43
N LEU A 308 -19.35 -5.28 5.72
CA LEU A 308 -18.22 -5.60 4.86
C LEU A 308 -17.30 -6.65 5.50
N GLY A 309 -16.67 -7.44 4.65
CA GLY A 309 -15.62 -8.38 5.05
C GLY A 309 -14.62 -8.63 3.95
N GLY A 310 -13.32 -8.49 4.27
CA GLY A 310 -12.23 -8.75 3.35
C GLY A 310 -12.14 -10.22 2.93
N ASN A 311 -11.20 -10.53 2.04
CA ASN A 311 -11.09 -11.85 1.37
C ASN A 311 -10.78 -13.04 2.30
N HIS A 312 -10.38 -12.80 3.57
CA HIS A 312 -10.24 -13.87 4.57
C HIS A 312 -11.55 -14.12 5.34
N THR A 313 -12.63 -13.46 4.96
CA THR A 313 -13.94 -13.55 5.58
C THR A 313 -14.92 -14.29 4.70
N LYS A 314 -15.49 -15.39 5.18
CA LYS A 314 -16.50 -16.11 4.42
C LYS A 314 -17.79 -15.30 4.31
N ILE A 315 -18.42 -15.35 3.14
CA ILE A 315 -19.76 -14.77 2.96
C ILE A 315 -20.73 -15.43 3.98
N PRO A 316 -21.49 -14.65 4.75
CA PRO A 316 -22.28 -15.15 5.90
C PRO A 316 -23.57 -15.89 5.49
N ASN A 317 -23.56 -16.65 4.40
CA ASN A 317 -24.71 -17.39 3.86
C ASN A 317 -25.98 -16.53 3.75
N PRO A 318 -25.97 -15.49 2.91
CA PRO A 318 -27.11 -14.60 2.76
C PRO A 318 -28.31 -15.34 2.15
N GLU A 319 -29.52 -14.99 2.59
CA GLU A 319 -30.79 -15.52 2.10
C GLU A 319 -31.00 -15.11 0.64
N LYS A 320 -30.50 -13.93 0.24
CA LYS A 320 -30.55 -13.40 -1.12
C LYS A 320 -29.15 -13.05 -1.61
N SER A 321 -28.97 -13.03 -2.93
CA SER A 321 -27.74 -12.58 -3.56
C SER A 321 -28.08 -11.78 -4.81
N LEU A 322 -27.53 -10.59 -4.93
CA LEU A 322 -27.56 -9.80 -6.16
C LEU A 322 -26.38 -10.17 -7.07
N VAL A 323 -25.32 -10.76 -6.51
CA VAL A 323 -24.25 -11.38 -7.28
C VAL A 323 -24.68 -12.80 -7.67
N PRO A 324 -24.68 -13.19 -8.94
CA PRO A 324 -24.97 -14.56 -9.34
C PRO A 324 -24.04 -15.55 -8.63
N ARG A 325 -24.61 -16.62 -8.06
CA ARG A 325 -23.84 -17.63 -7.31
C ARG A 325 -23.08 -18.60 -8.22
N ASN A 326 -22.47 -18.07 -9.26
CA ASN A 326 -21.73 -18.81 -10.28
C ASN A 326 -20.23 -18.40 -10.32
N TRP A 327 -19.71 -17.77 -9.27
CA TRP A 327 -18.32 -17.34 -9.22
C TRP A 327 -17.35 -18.52 -9.33
N ALA A 328 -16.28 -18.31 -10.04
CA ALA A 328 -15.13 -19.20 -10.17
C ALA A 328 -13.87 -18.38 -10.45
N GLU A 329 -12.75 -19.06 -10.61
CA GLU A 329 -11.48 -18.38 -10.83
C GLU A 329 -11.38 -17.77 -12.23
N ASP A 330 -12.05 -18.37 -13.22
CA ASP A 330 -12.18 -17.88 -14.60
C ASP A 330 -10.84 -17.56 -15.27
N GLN A 331 -9.87 -18.44 -15.04
CA GLN A 331 -8.52 -18.38 -15.60
C GLN A 331 -8.29 -19.51 -16.58
N LEU A 332 -7.73 -19.19 -17.73
CA LEU A 332 -7.47 -20.14 -18.77
C LEU A 332 -6.21 -20.98 -18.49
N LEU A 333 -5.14 -20.34 -18.04
CA LEU A 333 -3.89 -20.99 -17.66
C LEU A 333 -3.76 -21.09 -16.13
N PRO A 334 -2.97 -22.05 -15.61
CA PRO A 334 -2.77 -22.23 -14.18
C PRO A 334 -2.27 -20.94 -13.50
N ARG A 335 -2.89 -20.58 -12.36
CA ARG A 335 -2.35 -19.49 -11.54
C ARG A 335 -1.07 -19.91 -10.84
N MET A 336 -0.32 -18.91 -10.42
CA MET A 336 0.72 -19.05 -9.42
C MET A 336 0.28 -18.33 -8.15
N TRP A 337 0.35 -19.01 -7.01
CA TRP A 337 0.07 -18.43 -5.72
C TRP A 337 1.12 -17.38 -5.36
N ASP A 338 0.78 -16.45 -4.47
CA ASP A 338 1.77 -15.50 -3.97
C ASP A 338 2.96 -16.24 -3.35
N ALA A 339 4.15 -15.90 -3.82
CA ALA A 339 5.40 -16.53 -3.40
C ALA A 339 5.77 -16.22 -1.93
N GLY A 340 5.19 -15.17 -1.34
CA GLY A 340 5.26 -14.84 0.09
C GLY A 340 4.24 -15.60 0.94
N GLY A 341 3.32 -16.37 0.33
CA GLY A 341 2.29 -17.17 1.01
C GLY A 341 1.00 -16.41 1.31
N HIS A 342 0.88 -15.15 0.92
CA HIS A 342 -0.31 -14.35 1.21
C HIS A 342 -1.53 -14.86 0.42
N ALA A 343 -2.67 -15.01 1.09
CA ALA A 343 -3.94 -15.45 0.53
C ALA A 343 -3.87 -16.76 -0.29
N VAL A 344 -2.92 -17.64 0.01
CA VAL A 344 -2.85 -18.97 -0.60
C VAL A 344 -4.09 -19.77 -0.20
N GLY A 345 -4.79 -20.34 -1.19
CA GLY A 345 -6.02 -21.11 -0.98
C GLY A 345 -7.28 -20.29 -0.80
N ILE A 346 -7.19 -18.96 -0.78
CA ILE A 346 -8.38 -18.09 -0.80
C ILE A 346 -8.91 -18.00 -2.23
N MET A 347 -10.13 -18.46 -2.41
CA MET A 347 -10.78 -18.56 -3.72
C MET A 347 -11.82 -17.47 -3.92
N ALA A 348 -12.27 -17.29 -5.18
CA ALA A 348 -13.38 -16.39 -5.52
C ALA A 348 -14.61 -16.62 -4.63
N PRO A 349 -15.40 -15.58 -4.32
CA PRO A 349 -15.33 -14.25 -4.90
C PRO A 349 -14.39 -13.27 -4.19
N GLY A 350 -13.72 -13.62 -3.08
CA GLY A 350 -12.90 -12.72 -2.27
C GLY A 350 -13.73 -11.92 -1.26
N GLY A 351 -13.38 -10.64 -1.04
CA GLY A 351 -14.09 -9.72 -0.15
C GLY A 351 -15.49 -9.39 -0.67
N TRP A 352 -16.37 -8.95 0.24
CA TRP A 352 -17.79 -8.83 -0.03
C TRP A 352 -18.48 -7.71 0.77
N ILE A 353 -19.56 -7.17 0.22
CA ILE A 353 -20.48 -6.27 0.90
C ILE A 353 -21.85 -6.95 0.93
N CYS A 354 -22.43 -7.09 2.13
CA CYS A 354 -23.80 -7.57 2.33
C CYS A 354 -24.69 -6.46 2.90
N ARG A 355 -25.98 -6.51 2.56
CA ARG A 355 -27.02 -5.69 3.16
C ARG A 355 -27.84 -6.53 4.12
N THR A 356 -28.26 -5.97 5.28
CA THR A 356 -29.12 -6.65 6.24
C THR A 356 -30.13 -5.70 6.88
N ASP A 357 -31.23 -6.25 7.43
CA ASP A 357 -32.18 -5.49 8.23
C ASP A 357 -31.62 -5.17 9.63
N LYS A 358 -32.29 -4.28 10.36
CA LYS A 358 -31.88 -3.82 11.69
C LYS A 358 -31.76 -4.93 12.75
N ASP A 359 -32.37 -6.09 12.53
CA ASP A 359 -32.34 -7.24 13.44
C ASP A 359 -31.38 -8.35 12.94
N GLY A 360 -30.69 -8.13 11.82
CA GLY A 360 -29.75 -9.09 11.24
C GLY A 360 -30.38 -10.39 10.74
N LYS A 361 -31.69 -10.40 10.47
CA LYS A 361 -32.47 -11.60 10.12
C LYS A 361 -32.36 -11.94 8.64
N THR A 362 -32.41 -10.93 7.78
CA THR A 362 -32.35 -11.10 6.32
C THR A 362 -31.05 -10.52 5.81
N TRP A 363 -30.22 -11.34 5.17
CA TRP A 363 -28.98 -10.91 4.53
C TRP A 363 -29.07 -11.05 3.02
N GLU A 364 -28.49 -10.09 2.34
CA GLU A 364 -28.43 -10.05 0.88
C GLU A 364 -26.99 -9.71 0.45
N LEU A 365 -26.36 -10.57 -0.33
CA LEU A 365 -25.06 -10.25 -0.93
C LEU A 365 -25.24 -9.15 -1.97
N PHE A 366 -24.69 -7.98 -1.71
CA PHE A 366 -24.83 -6.81 -2.55
C PHE A 366 -23.82 -6.78 -3.71
N CYS A 367 -22.54 -6.92 -3.41
CA CYS A 367 -21.45 -7.03 -4.38
C CYS A 367 -20.27 -7.78 -3.78
N ALA A 368 -19.28 -8.18 -4.61
CA ALA A 368 -18.13 -8.97 -4.19
C ALA A 368 -16.91 -8.78 -5.12
N GLY A 369 -15.84 -9.51 -4.88
CA GLY A 369 -14.66 -9.50 -5.74
C GLY A 369 -13.61 -8.49 -5.31
N PHE A 370 -13.60 -8.11 -4.04
CA PHE A 370 -12.60 -7.26 -3.43
C PHE A 370 -11.46 -8.07 -2.81
N ARG A 371 -10.35 -7.39 -2.47
CA ARG A 371 -9.33 -7.95 -1.62
C ARG A 371 -9.57 -7.63 -0.15
N ASN A 372 -9.60 -6.34 0.19
CA ASN A 372 -9.75 -5.87 1.56
C ASN A 372 -10.36 -4.47 1.58
N GLU A 373 -11.57 -4.37 1.10
CA GLU A 373 -12.42 -3.20 1.28
C GLU A 373 -12.72 -3.04 2.76
N TYR A 374 -12.23 -1.94 3.34
CA TYR A 374 -12.31 -1.77 4.79
C TYR A 374 -13.61 -1.08 5.22
N ASP A 375 -14.07 -0.12 4.43
CA ASP A 375 -15.24 0.69 4.74
C ASP A 375 -15.99 1.10 3.46
N VAL A 376 -17.23 1.62 3.62
CA VAL A 376 -18.08 2.08 2.53
C VAL A 376 -18.80 3.36 2.91
N ALA A 377 -18.91 4.28 1.96
CA ALA A 377 -19.70 5.50 2.14
C ALA A 377 -20.65 5.73 0.95
N PHE A 378 -21.76 6.41 1.22
CA PHE A 378 -22.77 6.74 0.20
C PHE A 378 -22.73 8.23 -0.14
N ASN A 379 -22.81 8.55 -1.44
CA ASN A 379 -23.03 9.92 -1.85
C ASN A 379 -24.52 10.32 -1.68
N ALA A 380 -24.85 11.58 -1.93
CA ALA A 380 -26.21 12.07 -1.80
C ALA A 380 -27.19 11.53 -2.85
N ASP A 381 -26.70 10.92 -3.92
CA ASP A 381 -27.50 10.19 -4.91
C ASP A 381 -27.77 8.73 -4.49
N GLY A 382 -27.26 8.29 -3.32
CA GLY A 382 -27.41 6.93 -2.79
C GLY A 382 -26.50 5.90 -3.44
N GLU A 383 -25.45 6.31 -4.13
CA GLU A 383 -24.43 5.43 -4.72
C GLU A 383 -23.33 5.12 -3.70
N ALA A 384 -22.95 3.86 -3.60
CA ALA A 384 -21.94 3.37 -2.66
C ALA A 384 -20.53 3.42 -3.25
N PHE A 385 -19.55 3.82 -2.42
CA PHE A 385 -18.13 3.83 -2.79
C PHE A 385 -17.31 3.21 -1.67
N THR A 386 -16.30 2.44 -2.06
CA THR A 386 -15.35 1.83 -1.12
C THR A 386 -13.93 2.01 -1.61
N TYR A 387 -12.98 2.04 -0.67
CA TYR A 387 -11.55 2.05 -0.94
C TYR A 387 -10.99 0.67 -0.67
N ASP A 388 -10.49 0.01 -1.72
CA ASP A 388 -10.03 -1.38 -1.69
C ASP A 388 -8.52 -1.46 -1.89
N SER A 389 -7.87 -2.34 -1.16
CA SER A 389 -6.49 -2.72 -1.45
C SER A 389 -6.45 -3.75 -2.57
N ASP A 390 -5.39 -3.72 -3.38
CA ASP A 390 -5.01 -4.86 -4.19
C ASP A 390 -3.62 -5.34 -3.70
N MET A 391 -2.77 -5.93 -4.51
CA MET A 391 -1.49 -6.40 -4.00
C MET A 391 -0.39 -5.38 -4.33
N GLU A 392 -0.11 -4.49 -3.42
CA GLU A 392 1.02 -3.56 -3.49
C GLU A 392 2.38 -4.27 -3.52
N TRP A 393 2.44 -5.53 -3.08
CA TRP A 393 3.62 -6.42 -3.17
C TRP A 393 3.93 -6.87 -4.60
N ASP A 394 2.95 -6.77 -5.52
CA ASP A 394 3.06 -7.28 -6.89
C ASP A 394 3.56 -6.24 -7.88
N ILE A 395 4.03 -5.08 -7.40
CA ILE A 395 4.67 -4.05 -8.25
C ILE A 395 5.71 -4.70 -9.16
N GLY A 396 5.65 -4.40 -10.45
CA GLY A 396 6.54 -4.95 -11.47
C GLY A 396 6.01 -6.22 -12.14
N SER A 397 4.99 -6.87 -11.59
CA SER A 397 4.34 -8.02 -12.21
C SER A 397 3.20 -7.62 -13.16
N PRO A 398 2.85 -8.48 -14.15
CA PRO A 398 1.77 -8.19 -15.10
C PRO A 398 0.38 -8.09 -14.48
N TRP A 399 0.18 -8.66 -13.30
CA TRP A 399 -1.08 -8.67 -12.54
C TRP A 399 -1.13 -7.64 -11.42
N TYR A 400 -0.13 -6.76 -11.31
CA TYR A 400 -0.14 -5.67 -10.33
C TYR A 400 -1.37 -4.77 -10.52
N ARG A 401 -1.95 -4.36 -9.40
CA ARG A 401 -2.95 -3.32 -9.33
C ARG A 401 -2.71 -2.42 -8.13
N PRO A 402 -2.90 -1.10 -8.28
CA PRO A 402 -2.85 -0.17 -7.17
C PRO A 402 -4.05 -0.34 -6.23
N THR A 403 -3.98 0.25 -5.05
CA THR A 403 -5.18 0.49 -4.24
C THR A 403 -6.12 1.41 -5.01
N ARG A 404 -7.42 1.23 -4.84
CA ARG A 404 -8.40 1.80 -5.76
C ARG A 404 -9.73 2.14 -5.09
N VAL A 405 -10.35 3.21 -5.55
CA VAL A 405 -11.73 3.54 -5.18
C VAL A 405 -12.69 2.89 -6.17
N ASN A 406 -13.64 2.12 -5.65
CA ASN A 406 -14.64 1.43 -6.46
C ASN A 406 -16.02 2.04 -6.25
N HIS A 407 -16.81 2.13 -7.32
CA HIS A 407 -18.25 2.38 -7.25
C HIS A 407 -18.95 1.04 -7.05
N ALA A 408 -19.34 0.75 -5.82
CA ALA A 408 -19.94 -0.51 -5.41
C ALA A 408 -21.42 -0.55 -5.82
N VAL A 409 -21.71 -1.10 -7.00
CA VAL A 409 -23.07 -1.24 -7.52
C VAL A 409 -23.63 -2.64 -7.25
N ALA A 410 -24.94 -2.78 -7.24
CA ALA A 410 -25.62 -4.06 -7.02
C ALA A 410 -25.16 -5.14 -8.00
N GLY A 411 -24.90 -6.34 -7.51
CA GLY A 411 -24.47 -7.48 -8.34
C GLY A 411 -23.06 -7.39 -8.88
N ALA A 412 -22.27 -6.35 -8.53
CA ALA A 412 -20.92 -6.14 -9.03
C ALA A 412 -19.94 -7.22 -8.60
N GLU A 413 -18.97 -7.48 -9.47
CA GLU A 413 -17.75 -8.24 -9.18
C GLU A 413 -16.55 -7.39 -9.60
N PHE A 414 -15.55 -7.22 -8.68
CA PHE A 414 -14.39 -6.38 -8.90
C PHE A 414 -13.14 -7.15 -9.31
N GLY A 415 -13.26 -8.46 -9.52
CA GLY A 415 -12.25 -9.31 -10.17
C GLY A 415 -11.02 -9.63 -9.33
N TRP A 416 -11.08 -9.49 -7.99
CA TRP A 416 -9.98 -9.96 -7.16
C TRP A 416 -9.83 -11.48 -7.26
N ARG A 417 -8.59 -11.92 -7.41
CA ARG A 417 -8.17 -13.32 -7.37
C ARG A 417 -6.81 -13.40 -6.69
N SER A 418 -6.55 -14.50 -5.99
CA SER A 418 -5.28 -14.68 -5.30
C SER A 418 -4.10 -14.89 -6.26
N GLY A 419 -2.92 -14.43 -5.88
CA GLY A 419 -1.68 -14.56 -6.65
C GLY A 419 -1.78 -13.94 -8.05
N SER A 420 -1.27 -14.63 -9.06
CA SER A 420 -1.27 -14.16 -10.46
C SER A 420 -2.63 -14.19 -11.15
N GLY A 421 -3.68 -14.53 -10.41
CA GLY A 421 -5.02 -14.73 -10.98
C GLY A 421 -5.91 -13.51 -11.13
N LYS A 422 -5.43 -12.31 -10.74
CA LYS A 422 -6.20 -11.06 -10.78
C LYS A 422 -6.67 -10.72 -12.19
N TRP A 423 -7.93 -10.29 -12.30
CA TRP A 423 -8.50 -9.92 -13.57
C TRP A 423 -8.10 -8.50 -13.98
N PRO A 424 -7.73 -8.28 -15.24
CA PRO A 424 -7.46 -6.93 -15.73
C PRO A 424 -8.72 -6.06 -15.77
N ALA A 425 -8.54 -4.74 -15.68
CA ALA A 425 -9.64 -3.78 -15.62
C ALA A 425 -10.53 -3.75 -16.89
N TYR A 426 -10.00 -4.23 -18.03
CA TYR A 426 -10.74 -4.29 -19.29
C TYR A 426 -11.66 -5.50 -19.41
N TYR A 427 -11.62 -6.49 -18.49
CA TYR A 427 -12.53 -7.64 -18.55
C TYR A 427 -13.99 -7.19 -18.40
N PRO A 428 -14.88 -7.58 -19.33
CA PRO A 428 -16.29 -7.15 -19.32
C PRO A 428 -17.11 -7.80 -18.19
N ASP A 429 -16.64 -8.87 -17.60
CA ASP A 429 -17.25 -9.62 -16.52
C ASP A 429 -16.89 -9.11 -15.11
N SER A 430 -16.09 -8.05 -15.01
CA SER A 430 -15.85 -7.27 -13.80
C SER A 430 -16.02 -5.76 -14.03
N LEU A 431 -16.05 -4.97 -12.95
CA LEU A 431 -16.11 -3.51 -13.05
C LEU A 431 -14.75 -2.88 -12.71
N PRO A 432 -14.36 -1.79 -13.39
CA PRO A 432 -13.13 -1.05 -13.10
C PRO A 432 -13.30 -0.16 -11.87
N ALA A 433 -12.16 0.30 -11.33
CA ALA A 433 -12.13 1.37 -10.35
C ALA A 433 -12.59 2.71 -10.95
N VAL A 434 -13.09 3.61 -10.10
CA VAL A 434 -13.37 5.01 -10.48
C VAL A 434 -12.12 5.87 -10.32
N ALA A 435 -11.19 5.48 -9.45
CA ALA A 435 -9.88 6.11 -9.29
C ALA A 435 -8.86 5.09 -8.77
N ASP A 436 -7.68 5.09 -9.37
CA ASP A 436 -6.49 4.41 -8.85
C ASP A 436 -5.74 5.37 -7.94
N VAL A 437 -5.42 4.93 -6.71
CA VAL A 437 -4.75 5.78 -5.71
C VAL A 437 -3.24 5.51 -5.68
N GLY A 438 -2.82 4.27 -5.80
CA GLY A 438 -1.40 3.88 -5.79
C GLY A 438 -1.08 2.87 -4.69
N PRO A 439 0.15 2.84 -4.17
CA PRO A 439 0.47 2.02 -3.01
C PRO A 439 -0.24 2.58 -1.79
N GLY A 440 -0.74 1.72 -0.90
CA GLY A 440 -1.47 2.15 0.28
C GLY A 440 -2.05 1.00 1.09
N SER A 441 -2.70 1.35 2.19
CA SER A 441 -3.46 0.43 3.03
C SER A 441 -4.80 1.09 3.37
N PRO A 442 -5.85 0.80 2.60
CA PRO A 442 -7.19 1.35 2.77
C PRO A 442 -7.75 1.13 4.17
N THR A 443 -8.37 2.20 4.73
CA THR A 443 -9.13 2.17 5.98
C THR A 443 -10.42 2.99 5.83
N GLY A 444 -10.79 3.83 6.81
CA GLY A 444 -12.07 4.54 6.82
C GLY A 444 -12.33 5.42 5.60
N VAL A 445 -13.59 5.54 5.21
CA VAL A 445 -14.06 6.40 4.11
C VAL A 445 -15.29 7.20 4.52
N VAL A 446 -15.40 8.46 4.07
CA VAL A 446 -16.56 9.30 4.35
C VAL A 446 -16.77 10.34 3.25
N PHE A 447 -18.03 10.66 2.92
CA PHE A 447 -18.31 11.85 2.11
C PHE A 447 -18.28 13.11 2.97
N GLY A 448 -17.79 14.21 2.39
CA GLY A 448 -17.71 15.51 3.06
C GLY A 448 -19.05 16.23 3.26
N ALA A 449 -20.16 15.60 2.91
CA ALA A 449 -21.49 16.15 3.10
C ALA A 449 -21.75 16.49 4.58
N GLY A 450 -22.22 17.72 4.87
CA GLY A 450 -22.40 18.21 6.24
C GLY A 450 -21.17 18.89 6.86
N ALA A 451 -19.99 18.75 6.26
CA ALA A 451 -18.80 19.46 6.73
C ALA A 451 -18.89 20.97 6.43
N LYS A 452 -18.45 21.80 7.37
CA LYS A 452 -18.26 23.24 7.17
C LYS A 452 -16.96 23.51 6.41
N PHE A 453 -16.88 22.96 5.21
CA PHE A 453 -15.75 23.06 4.28
C PHE A 453 -16.17 23.77 2.99
N PRO A 454 -15.24 24.22 2.15
CA PRO A 454 -15.55 24.71 0.80
C PRO A 454 -16.32 23.69 -0.02
N ALA A 455 -17.15 24.16 -0.95
CA ALA A 455 -18.11 23.36 -1.72
C ALA A 455 -17.49 22.10 -2.39
N LYS A 456 -16.25 22.20 -2.90
CA LYS A 456 -15.58 21.08 -3.53
C LYS A 456 -15.33 19.92 -2.55
N TYR A 457 -15.03 20.24 -1.30
CA TYR A 457 -14.77 19.24 -0.25
C TYR A 457 -16.06 18.70 0.39
N GLN A 458 -17.16 19.47 0.39
CA GLN A 458 -18.46 18.93 0.77
C GLN A 458 -18.94 17.82 -0.19
N LYS A 459 -18.51 17.87 -1.46
CA LYS A 459 -18.84 16.88 -2.49
C LYS A 459 -17.83 15.74 -2.58
N ALA A 460 -16.65 15.88 -2.01
CA ALA A 460 -15.56 14.91 -2.10
C ALA A 460 -15.83 13.66 -1.26
N LEU A 461 -15.35 12.52 -1.74
CA LEU A 461 -15.15 11.32 -0.93
C LEU A 461 -13.76 11.39 -0.29
N PHE A 462 -13.68 11.32 1.02
CA PHE A 462 -12.43 11.21 1.75
C PHE A 462 -12.10 9.76 2.02
N VAL A 463 -10.84 9.37 1.79
CA VAL A 463 -10.36 7.99 1.99
C VAL A 463 -9.02 8.01 2.73
N ASN A 464 -8.90 7.15 3.73
CA ASN A 464 -7.73 7.03 4.58
C ASN A 464 -6.75 5.98 4.07
N ASP A 465 -5.45 6.30 4.10
CA ASP A 465 -4.36 5.36 3.89
C ASP A 465 -3.52 5.22 5.17
N TRP A 466 -3.56 4.03 5.75
CA TRP A 466 -2.89 3.71 7.00
C TRP A 466 -1.36 3.65 6.88
N SER A 467 -0.84 3.07 5.77
CA SER A 467 0.59 2.79 5.63
C SER A 467 1.44 4.02 5.37
N TYR A 468 0.94 4.94 4.55
CA TYR A 468 1.69 6.12 4.12
C TYR A 468 1.23 7.41 4.80
N GLY A 469 0.25 7.33 5.70
CA GLY A 469 -0.24 8.48 6.46
C GLY A 469 -0.89 9.56 5.60
N ASN A 470 -1.72 9.15 4.65
CA ASN A 470 -2.43 10.04 3.75
C ASN A 470 -3.94 9.96 3.94
N LEU A 471 -4.57 11.09 4.04
CA LEU A 471 -5.99 11.29 3.83
C LEU A 471 -6.18 11.92 2.46
N TYR A 472 -6.82 11.21 1.55
CA TYR A 472 -7.09 11.71 0.20
C TYR A 472 -8.52 12.25 0.10
N ALA A 473 -8.72 13.28 -0.71
CA ALA A 473 -10.02 13.74 -1.20
C ALA A 473 -10.17 13.30 -2.65
N ILE A 474 -11.19 12.50 -2.93
CA ILE A 474 -11.51 12.00 -4.26
C ILE A 474 -12.65 12.85 -4.83
N HIS A 475 -12.36 13.60 -5.88
CA HIS A 475 -13.33 14.46 -6.56
C HIS A 475 -14.03 13.68 -7.65
N LEU A 476 -15.24 13.21 -7.36
CA LEU A 476 -16.01 12.37 -8.27
C LEU A 476 -16.71 13.21 -9.34
N THR A 477 -16.67 12.71 -10.56
CA THR A 477 -17.43 13.26 -11.71
C THR A 477 -18.25 12.14 -12.33
N PRO A 478 -19.58 12.34 -12.51
CA PRO A 478 -20.42 11.35 -13.20
C PRO A 478 -19.92 11.06 -14.62
N ASP A 479 -19.75 9.77 -14.93
CA ASP A 479 -19.34 9.25 -16.21
C ASP A 479 -20.26 8.07 -16.60
N GLY A 480 -21.17 8.32 -17.54
CA GLY A 480 -22.21 7.34 -17.88
C GLY A 480 -23.06 6.95 -16.67
N ALA A 481 -23.26 5.66 -16.49
CA ALA A 481 -23.98 5.10 -15.35
C ALA A 481 -23.11 4.88 -14.10
N SER A 482 -21.89 5.47 -14.08
CA SER A 482 -20.92 5.44 -12.99
C SER A 482 -20.25 6.79 -12.82
N TYR A 483 -18.97 6.77 -12.36
CA TYR A 483 -18.18 7.95 -12.06
C TYR A 483 -16.71 7.74 -12.47
N THR A 484 -15.99 8.85 -12.61
CA THR A 484 -14.53 8.93 -12.58
C THR A 484 -14.10 9.79 -11.40
N GLY A 485 -12.89 9.59 -10.87
CA GLY A 485 -12.38 10.31 -9.69
C GLY A 485 -11.00 10.92 -9.91
N GLU A 486 -10.83 12.18 -9.49
CA GLU A 486 -9.53 12.82 -9.36
C GLU A 486 -9.05 12.72 -7.92
N VAL A 487 -7.79 12.27 -7.72
CA VAL A 487 -7.19 12.06 -6.40
C VAL A 487 -6.42 13.29 -5.95
N GLU A 488 -6.82 13.90 -4.83
CA GLU A 488 -6.12 14.98 -4.16
C GLU A 488 -5.58 14.49 -2.82
N ARG A 489 -4.29 14.71 -2.53
CA ARG A 489 -3.71 14.47 -1.21
C ARG A 489 -4.11 15.59 -0.26
N PHE A 490 -5.11 15.35 0.59
CA PHE A 490 -5.76 16.37 1.39
C PHE A 490 -5.07 16.64 2.73
N CYS A 491 -4.82 15.60 3.53
CA CYS A 491 -4.10 15.74 4.80
C CYS A 491 -3.07 14.62 4.93
N PHE A 492 -1.87 14.95 5.37
CA PHE A 492 -0.81 13.94 5.52
C PHE A 492 0.21 14.31 6.57
N GLY A 493 0.87 13.29 7.09
CA GLY A 493 1.92 13.40 8.09
C GLY A 493 2.64 12.08 8.28
N THR A 494 3.69 12.09 9.10
CA THR A 494 4.50 10.89 9.32
C THR A 494 5.05 10.86 10.75
N PRO A 495 4.72 9.81 11.54
CA PRO A 495 3.76 8.74 11.25
C PRO A 495 2.30 9.21 11.41
N LEU A 496 1.41 8.81 10.53
CA LEU A 496 -0.02 9.12 10.63
C LEU A 496 -0.83 7.88 10.22
N PRO A 497 -0.86 6.80 11.02
CA PRO A 497 -1.59 5.58 10.70
C PRO A 497 -3.11 5.79 10.84
N LEU A 498 -3.72 6.39 9.82
CA LEU A 498 -5.12 6.74 9.77
C LEU A 498 -5.99 5.47 9.81
N THR A 499 -6.94 5.39 10.73
CA THR A 499 -7.83 4.23 10.87
C THR A 499 -9.25 4.53 10.47
N ASP A 500 -9.87 5.58 11.01
CA ASP A 500 -11.25 5.89 10.68
C ASP A 500 -11.51 7.41 10.67
N ILE A 501 -12.65 7.81 10.08
CA ILE A 501 -12.98 9.20 9.81
C ILE A 501 -14.49 9.44 9.80
N VAL A 502 -14.94 10.52 10.41
CA VAL A 502 -16.35 10.93 10.43
C VAL A 502 -16.52 12.42 10.22
N ILE A 503 -17.67 12.83 9.66
CA ILE A 503 -18.15 14.20 9.68
C ILE A 503 -19.09 14.34 10.86
N HIS A 504 -18.74 15.20 11.79
CA HIS A 504 -19.47 15.41 13.01
C HIS A 504 -20.58 16.46 12.83
N PRO A 505 -21.69 16.42 13.59
CA PRO A 505 -22.77 17.41 13.50
C PRO A 505 -22.35 18.87 13.74
N ASP A 506 -21.20 19.12 14.37
CA ASP A 506 -20.64 20.48 14.50
C ASP A 506 -20.05 21.03 13.17
N GLY A 507 -19.94 20.19 12.15
CA GLY A 507 -19.42 20.47 10.82
C GLY A 507 -17.91 20.29 10.69
N ALA A 508 -17.20 19.82 11.71
CA ALA A 508 -15.80 19.45 11.62
C ALA A 508 -15.65 17.97 11.17
N MET A 509 -14.50 17.68 10.62
CA MET A 509 -14.08 16.30 10.34
C MET A 509 -13.24 15.80 11.50
N TYR A 510 -13.55 14.60 11.99
CA TYR A 510 -12.76 13.91 13.01
C TYR A 510 -12.17 12.64 12.45
N PHE A 511 -10.91 12.38 12.78
CA PHE A 511 -10.26 11.13 12.42
C PHE A 511 -9.44 10.57 13.57
N ALA A 512 -9.30 9.26 13.59
CA ALA A 512 -8.43 8.53 14.50
C ALA A 512 -7.19 8.01 13.77
N ILE A 513 -6.10 7.91 14.52
CA ILE A 513 -4.93 7.14 14.14
C ILE A 513 -4.73 5.99 15.11
N GLY A 514 -4.17 4.87 14.65
CA GLY A 514 -3.96 3.69 15.48
C GLY A 514 -3.82 2.41 14.68
N GLY A 515 -4.35 1.32 15.20
CA GLY A 515 -4.28 0.00 14.60
C GLY A 515 -2.91 -0.66 14.77
N ARG A 516 -2.87 -2.00 14.76
CA ARG A 516 -1.66 -2.82 14.90
C ARG A 516 -0.78 -2.43 16.10
N LYS A 517 -1.42 -2.00 17.20
CA LYS A 517 -0.76 -1.53 18.45
C LYS A 517 0.10 -0.27 18.28
N THR A 518 -0.07 0.47 17.19
CA THR A 518 0.57 1.78 17.04
C THR A 518 -0.04 2.79 17.97
N GLN A 519 0.68 3.88 18.23
CA GLN A 519 0.19 4.99 19.03
C GLN A 519 -1.07 5.57 18.41
N SER A 520 -2.11 5.73 19.24
CA SER A 520 -3.39 6.31 18.84
C SER A 520 -3.51 7.78 19.18
N GLY A 521 -4.34 8.47 18.40
CA GLY A 521 -4.71 9.85 18.62
C GLY A 521 -6.04 10.19 17.97
N LEU A 522 -6.73 11.16 18.53
CA LEU A 522 -7.95 11.73 17.97
C LEU A 522 -7.67 13.15 17.47
N TYR A 523 -8.02 13.41 16.23
CA TYR A 523 -7.82 14.69 15.56
C TYR A 523 -9.14 15.29 15.10
N ARG A 524 -9.13 16.61 14.98
CA ARG A 524 -10.21 17.40 14.39
C ARG A 524 -9.67 18.31 13.30
N ILE A 525 -10.30 18.31 12.13
CA ILE A 525 -10.03 19.25 11.04
C ILE A 525 -11.17 20.24 10.90
N THR A 526 -10.83 21.53 10.84
CA THR A 526 -11.73 22.64 10.61
C THR A 526 -11.23 23.51 9.46
N TYR A 527 -12.12 24.33 8.87
CA TYR A 527 -11.73 25.30 7.85
C TYR A 527 -11.92 26.72 8.38
N ALA A 528 -10.89 27.54 8.24
CA ALA A 528 -10.85 28.94 8.64
C ALA A 528 -10.41 29.88 7.50
N GLY A 529 -10.38 29.36 6.27
CA GLY A 529 -10.01 30.13 5.07
C GLY A 529 -11.14 31.05 4.58
N PRO A 530 -10.92 31.76 3.48
CA PRO A 530 -11.86 32.78 2.98
C PRO A 530 -13.02 32.22 2.15
N GLU A 531 -12.99 30.96 1.74
CA GLU A 531 -14.04 30.37 0.91
C GLU A 531 -15.32 30.11 1.72
N SER A 532 -16.48 30.17 1.05
CA SER A 532 -17.75 29.87 1.67
C SER A 532 -17.84 28.40 2.13
N THR A 533 -18.27 28.21 3.35
CA THR A 533 -18.59 26.90 3.94
C THR A 533 -20.10 26.67 4.08
N ALA A 534 -20.91 27.49 3.41
CA ALA A 534 -22.34 27.27 3.38
C ALA A 534 -22.70 25.90 2.82
N PRO A 535 -23.71 25.21 3.36
CA PRO A 535 -24.13 23.92 2.83
C PRO A 535 -24.48 24.00 1.35
N VAL A 536 -24.01 23.03 0.56
CA VAL A 536 -24.33 22.92 -0.87
C VAL A 536 -25.09 21.63 -1.14
N ASP A 537 -25.90 21.61 -2.21
CA ASP A 537 -26.45 20.36 -2.71
C ASP A 537 -25.30 19.48 -3.27
N THR A 538 -25.07 18.36 -2.65
CA THR A 538 -23.99 17.43 -3.03
C THR A 538 -24.42 16.40 -4.08
N ARG A 539 -25.71 16.38 -4.48
CA ARG A 539 -26.22 15.57 -5.59
C ARG A 539 -25.68 16.09 -6.91
N ASP A 540 -25.44 15.17 -7.85
CA ASP A 540 -25.01 15.53 -9.19
C ASP A 540 -26.01 15.03 -10.23
N PRO A 541 -26.77 15.95 -10.88
CA PRO A 541 -27.79 15.56 -11.84
C PRO A 541 -27.24 15.07 -13.19
N ARG A 542 -25.92 15.26 -13.46
CA ARG A 542 -25.34 14.81 -14.73
C ARG A 542 -25.43 13.30 -14.83
N ASN A 543 -25.81 12.78 -16.00
CA ASN A 543 -25.98 11.35 -16.29
C ASN A 543 -26.90 10.60 -15.29
N LYS A 544 -27.79 11.32 -14.61
CA LYS A 544 -28.72 10.70 -13.65
C LYS A 544 -29.64 9.69 -14.33
N ASP A 545 -30.08 9.97 -15.54
CA ASP A 545 -30.90 9.08 -16.36
C ASP A 545 -30.23 7.72 -16.61
N LEU A 546 -28.93 7.70 -16.87
CA LEU A 546 -28.17 6.46 -17.05
C LEU A 546 -28.00 5.69 -15.73
N ARG A 547 -27.77 6.40 -14.61
CA ARG A 547 -27.73 5.76 -13.28
C ARG A 547 -29.09 5.20 -12.89
N ASP A 548 -30.17 5.93 -13.18
CA ASP A 548 -31.54 5.45 -12.92
C ASP A 548 -31.89 4.23 -13.82
N LEU A 549 -31.46 4.23 -15.09
CA LEU A 549 -31.60 3.09 -15.97
C LEU A 549 -30.88 1.86 -15.42
N ARG A 550 -29.61 2.01 -15.00
CA ARG A 550 -28.85 0.94 -14.37
C ARG A 550 -29.61 0.38 -13.16
N ARG A 551 -30.04 1.24 -12.23
CA ARG A 551 -30.82 0.83 -11.04
C ARG A 551 -32.13 0.12 -11.40
N SER A 552 -32.80 0.55 -12.47
CA SER A 552 -34.04 -0.11 -12.93
C SER A 552 -33.80 -1.54 -13.41
N ILE A 553 -32.63 -1.79 -14.02
CA ILE A 553 -32.17 -3.13 -14.42
C ILE A 553 -31.77 -3.94 -13.18
N GLU A 554 -31.03 -3.35 -12.26
CA GLU A 554 -30.62 -3.98 -10.99
C GLU A 554 -31.84 -4.46 -10.16
N ALA A 555 -32.90 -3.67 -10.15
CA ALA A 555 -34.15 -4.06 -9.47
C ALA A 555 -34.80 -5.35 -10.03
N LYS A 556 -34.39 -5.81 -11.22
CA LYS A 556 -34.87 -7.02 -11.87
C LYS A 556 -34.06 -8.29 -11.54
N PHE A 557 -32.90 -8.17 -10.89
CA PHE A 557 -32.00 -9.29 -10.67
C PHE A 557 -32.67 -10.50 -10.02
N THR A 558 -33.44 -10.28 -8.99
CA THR A 558 -34.12 -11.34 -8.25
C THR A 558 -35.62 -11.48 -8.64
N SER A 559 -36.04 -10.86 -9.74
CA SER A 559 -37.42 -10.95 -10.23
C SER A 559 -37.70 -12.33 -10.82
N ALA A 560 -38.82 -12.92 -10.43
CA ALA A 560 -39.35 -14.16 -11.03
C ALA A 560 -40.13 -13.95 -12.33
N ASP A 561 -40.30 -12.70 -12.76
CA ASP A 561 -41.05 -12.34 -13.97
C ASP A 561 -40.40 -12.99 -15.19
N PRO A 562 -41.13 -13.79 -15.99
CA PRO A 562 -40.60 -14.43 -17.18
C PRO A 562 -40.20 -13.43 -18.29
N TYR A 563 -40.73 -12.20 -18.26
CA TYR A 563 -40.45 -11.18 -19.26
C TYR A 563 -39.12 -10.45 -19.02
N VAL A 564 -38.43 -10.64 -17.87
CA VAL A 564 -37.16 -10.00 -17.56
C VAL A 564 -36.13 -10.18 -18.68
N VAL A 565 -36.06 -11.40 -19.27
CA VAL A 565 -35.12 -11.67 -20.37
C VAL A 565 -35.34 -10.73 -21.54
N GLU A 566 -36.58 -10.55 -21.96
CA GLU A 566 -36.92 -9.67 -23.10
C GLU A 566 -36.69 -8.20 -22.78
N GLU A 567 -36.97 -7.79 -21.55
CA GLU A 567 -36.78 -6.41 -21.09
C GLU A 567 -35.31 -6.00 -21.01
N VAL A 568 -34.40 -6.90 -20.55
CA VAL A 568 -33.00 -6.57 -20.38
C VAL A 568 -32.19 -6.83 -21.63
N TRP A 569 -32.67 -7.62 -22.58
CA TRP A 569 -31.94 -8.01 -23.78
C TRP A 569 -31.41 -6.84 -24.60
N PRO A 570 -32.19 -5.76 -24.86
CA PRO A 570 -31.71 -4.60 -25.60
C PRO A 570 -30.50 -3.91 -24.97
N TYR A 571 -30.36 -4.02 -23.64
CA TYR A 571 -29.30 -3.39 -22.90
C TYR A 571 -27.97 -4.19 -22.91
N LEU A 572 -27.98 -5.43 -23.40
CA LEU A 572 -26.77 -6.22 -23.63
C LEU A 572 -25.82 -5.58 -24.67
N SER A 573 -26.37 -4.70 -25.54
CA SER A 573 -25.61 -3.93 -26.53
C SER A 573 -25.48 -2.45 -26.21
N HIS A 574 -25.84 -2.02 -25.00
CA HIS A 574 -25.81 -0.61 -24.63
C HIS A 574 -24.38 -0.05 -24.66
N ALA A 575 -24.18 1.20 -25.04
CA ALA A 575 -22.86 1.84 -25.13
C ALA A 575 -22.17 1.95 -23.77
N ASP A 576 -22.93 2.20 -22.70
CA ASP A 576 -22.42 2.27 -21.33
C ASP A 576 -22.07 0.88 -20.78
N ARG A 577 -20.85 0.74 -20.23
CA ARG A 577 -20.34 -0.52 -19.68
C ARG A 577 -21.15 -1.01 -18.48
N HIS A 578 -21.54 -0.12 -17.55
CA HIS A 578 -22.24 -0.48 -16.33
C HIS A 578 -23.67 -0.93 -16.63
N ILE A 579 -24.31 -0.36 -17.65
CA ILE A 579 -25.62 -0.80 -18.11
C ILE A 579 -25.54 -2.19 -18.78
N ARG A 580 -24.54 -2.43 -19.66
CA ARG A 580 -24.31 -3.78 -20.21
C ARG A 580 -24.03 -4.80 -19.11
N PHE A 581 -23.21 -4.42 -18.12
CA PHE A 581 -22.89 -5.27 -16.97
C PHE A 581 -24.15 -5.62 -16.18
N ALA A 582 -24.99 -4.63 -15.81
CA ALA A 582 -26.24 -4.86 -15.11
C ALA A 582 -27.19 -5.75 -15.91
N ALA A 583 -27.31 -5.52 -17.23
CA ALA A 583 -28.14 -6.36 -18.10
C ALA A 583 -27.65 -7.82 -18.14
N ARG A 584 -26.33 -8.03 -18.18
CA ARG A 584 -25.72 -9.37 -18.10
C ARG A 584 -26.03 -10.04 -16.76
N ILE A 585 -25.85 -9.32 -15.63
CA ILE A 585 -26.18 -9.86 -14.29
C ILE A 585 -27.65 -10.23 -14.20
N ALA A 586 -28.57 -9.37 -14.71
CA ALA A 586 -29.99 -9.68 -14.73
C ALA A 586 -30.28 -10.97 -15.53
N LEU A 587 -29.61 -11.17 -16.66
CA LEU A 587 -29.71 -12.38 -17.49
C LEU A 587 -29.19 -13.62 -16.76
N GLU A 588 -28.03 -13.51 -16.08
CA GLU A 588 -27.42 -14.60 -15.32
C GLU A 588 -28.28 -15.08 -14.14
N HIS A 589 -29.15 -14.24 -13.62
CA HIS A 589 -30.16 -14.61 -12.61
C HIS A 589 -31.36 -15.38 -13.18
N GLN A 590 -31.59 -15.35 -14.49
CA GLN A 590 -32.70 -16.05 -15.11
C GLN A 590 -32.32 -17.49 -15.48
N PRO A 591 -33.31 -18.43 -15.45
CA PRO A 591 -33.07 -19.79 -15.90
C PRO A 591 -32.51 -19.82 -17.33
N VAL A 592 -31.34 -20.47 -17.49
CA VAL A 592 -30.58 -20.48 -18.77
C VAL A 592 -31.44 -20.95 -19.95
N ASP A 593 -32.34 -21.92 -19.72
CA ASP A 593 -33.20 -22.48 -20.78
C ASP A 593 -34.13 -21.45 -21.41
N ARG A 594 -34.43 -20.33 -20.73
CA ARG A 594 -35.29 -19.27 -21.26
C ARG A 594 -34.58 -18.42 -22.33
N TRP A 595 -33.26 -18.37 -22.31
CA TRP A 595 -32.45 -17.45 -23.15
C TRP A 595 -31.29 -18.09 -23.90
N ARG A 596 -30.94 -19.36 -23.62
CA ARG A 596 -29.87 -20.10 -24.30
C ARG A 596 -29.95 -20.02 -25.83
N ALA A 597 -31.11 -20.39 -26.38
CA ALA A 597 -31.28 -20.41 -27.82
C ALA A 597 -31.14 -19.01 -28.46
N LYS A 598 -31.62 -17.98 -27.76
CA LYS A 598 -31.50 -16.59 -28.17
C LYS A 598 -30.05 -16.12 -28.17
N ALA A 599 -29.28 -16.47 -27.11
CA ALA A 599 -27.88 -16.15 -27.01
C ALA A 599 -27.03 -16.77 -28.13
N LEU A 600 -27.28 -18.05 -28.45
CA LEU A 600 -26.56 -18.76 -29.50
C LEU A 600 -26.94 -18.32 -30.92
N ALA A 601 -28.07 -17.60 -31.09
CA ALA A 601 -28.55 -17.06 -32.37
C ALA A 601 -28.34 -15.55 -32.53
N GLU A 602 -27.84 -14.86 -31.49
CA GLU A 602 -27.68 -13.41 -31.50
C GLU A 602 -26.65 -12.94 -32.57
N GLY A 603 -27.05 -11.97 -33.36
CA GLY A 603 -26.22 -11.44 -34.46
C GLY A 603 -25.69 -10.02 -34.23
N ASN A 604 -26.23 -9.26 -33.27
CA ASN A 604 -25.63 -7.99 -32.85
C ASN A 604 -24.32 -8.27 -32.10
N PRO A 605 -23.19 -7.73 -32.53
CA PRO A 605 -21.90 -8.05 -31.94
C PRO A 605 -21.84 -7.82 -30.42
N ASP A 606 -22.30 -6.68 -29.92
CA ASP A 606 -22.23 -6.36 -28.49
C ASP A 606 -23.15 -7.27 -27.66
N ALA A 607 -24.38 -7.50 -28.13
CA ALA A 607 -25.30 -8.39 -27.46
C ALA A 607 -24.81 -9.84 -27.48
N ALA A 608 -24.26 -10.31 -28.62
CA ALA A 608 -23.72 -11.65 -28.77
C ALA A 608 -22.51 -11.89 -27.83
N LEU A 609 -21.59 -10.93 -27.71
CA LEU A 609 -20.44 -10.99 -26.81
C LEU A 609 -20.91 -11.04 -25.35
N THR A 610 -21.81 -10.14 -24.96
CA THR A 610 -22.32 -10.05 -23.59
C THR A 610 -23.12 -11.31 -23.21
N ALA A 611 -23.99 -11.81 -24.12
CA ALA A 611 -24.76 -13.03 -23.90
C ALA A 611 -23.88 -14.29 -23.89
N ALA A 612 -22.82 -14.34 -24.71
CA ALA A 612 -21.85 -15.45 -24.71
C ALA A 612 -21.08 -15.53 -23.37
N ILE A 613 -20.69 -14.38 -22.81
CA ILE A 613 -20.07 -14.32 -21.47
C ILE A 613 -21.05 -14.83 -20.41
N ALA A 614 -22.29 -14.37 -20.42
CA ALA A 614 -23.32 -14.87 -19.50
C ALA A 614 -23.53 -16.39 -19.65
N LEU A 615 -23.59 -16.90 -20.88
CA LEU A 615 -23.78 -18.32 -21.13
C LEU A 615 -22.57 -19.16 -20.73
N ALA A 616 -21.35 -18.65 -20.93
CA ALA A 616 -20.14 -19.29 -20.43
C ALA A 616 -20.11 -19.38 -18.90
N ARG A 617 -20.71 -18.40 -18.18
CA ARG A 617 -20.77 -18.37 -16.71
C ARG A 617 -21.90 -19.22 -16.11
N CYS A 618 -23.02 -19.38 -16.81
CA CYS A 618 -24.23 -20.04 -16.29
C CYS A 618 -24.63 -21.33 -17.02
N GLY A 619 -24.09 -21.57 -18.20
CA GLY A 619 -24.37 -22.72 -19.04
C GLY A 619 -23.65 -24.00 -18.61
N THR A 620 -23.66 -24.97 -19.52
CA THR A 620 -23.04 -26.27 -19.34
C THR A 620 -22.01 -26.54 -20.43
N ARG A 621 -21.25 -27.65 -20.31
CA ARG A 621 -20.29 -28.05 -21.33
C ARG A 621 -20.89 -28.20 -22.74
N ASP A 622 -22.16 -28.56 -22.82
CA ASP A 622 -22.86 -28.74 -24.12
C ASP A 622 -23.05 -27.39 -24.86
N ASP A 623 -22.99 -26.28 -24.15
CA ASP A 623 -23.07 -24.94 -24.73
C ASP A 623 -21.78 -24.48 -25.41
N GLN A 624 -20.63 -25.10 -25.10
CA GLN A 624 -19.29 -24.66 -25.54
C GLN A 624 -19.19 -24.56 -27.08
N ALA A 625 -19.57 -25.61 -27.79
CA ALA A 625 -19.50 -25.63 -29.27
C ALA A 625 -20.46 -24.59 -29.88
N GLY A 626 -21.66 -24.40 -29.29
CA GLY A 626 -22.61 -23.38 -29.71
C GLY A 626 -22.08 -21.96 -29.55
N ILE A 627 -21.46 -21.65 -28.38
CA ILE A 627 -20.81 -20.35 -28.10
C ILE A 627 -19.70 -20.10 -29.13
N VAL A 628 -18.78 -21.05 -29.32
CA VAL A 628 -17.68 -20.93 -30.27
C VAL A 628 -18.21 -20.68 -31.69
N LYS A 629 -19.20 -21.48 -32.15
CA LYS A 629 -19.81 -21.35 -33.45
C LYS A 629 -20.47 -19.98 -33.67
N ASN A 630 -21.13 -19.42 -32.63
CA ASN A 630 -21.72 -18.09 -32.73
C ASN A 630 -20.63 -17.00 -32.80
N LEU A 631 -19.66 -17.02 -31.90
CA LEU A 631 -18.61 -16.00 -31.83
C LEU A 631 -17.74 -15.99 -33.09
N THR A 632 -17.37 -17.15 -33.65
CA THR A 632 -16.52 -17.24 -34.85
C THR A 632 -17.21 -16.85 -36.16
N LYS A 633 -18.52 -16.62 -36.15
CA LYS A 633 -19.26 -16.03 -37.29
C LYS A 633 -19.20 -14.51 -37.32
N LEU A 634 -18.91 -13.88 -36.18
CA LEU A 634 -18.81 -12.43 -36.08
C LEU A 634 -17.58 -11.93 -36.82
N ALA A 635 -17.71 -10.78 -37.49
CA ALA A 635 -16.65 -10.22 -38.34
C ALA A 635 -15.62 -9.47 -37.46
N TRP A 636 -14.51 -10.11 -37.12
CA TRP A 636 -13.43 -9.52 -36.33
C TRP A 636 -12.89 -8.19 -36.87
N ASP A 637 -12.79 -8.06 -38.19
CA ASP A 637 -12.31 -6.87 -38.86
C ASP A 637 -13.20 -5.63 -38.68
N LYS A 638 -14.45 -5.85 -38.26
CA LYS A 638 -15.41 -4.79 -37.95
C LYS A 638 -15.46 -4.42 -36.47
N PHE A 639 -14.77 -5.17 -35.62
CA PHE A 639 -14.77 -4.93 -34.17
C PHE A 639 -13.91 -3.71 -33.81
N ASP A 640 -14.42 -2.91 -32.87
CA ASP A 640 -13.59 -1.97 -32.15
C ASP A 640 -12.62 -2.68 -31.17
N ALA A 641 -11.69 -1.95 -30.55
CA ALA A 641 -10.69 -2.52 -29.65
C ALA A 641 -11.33 -3.22 -28.44
N ARG A 642 -12.41 -2.66 -27.88
CA ARG A 642 -13.16 -3.26 -26.76
C ARG A 642 -13.81 -4.58 -27.19
N GLN A 643 -14.54 -4.59 -28.31
CA GLN A 643 -15.23 -5.79 -28.83
C GLN A 643 -14.24 -6.93 -29.10
N ARG A 644 -13.02 -6.62 -29.54
CA ARG A 644 -11.97 -7.64 -29.74
C ARG A 644 -11.55 -8.28 -28.44
N LEU A 645 -11.33 -7.50 -27.40
CA LEU A 645 -11.01 -8.02 -26.07
C LEU A 645 -12.18 -8.83 -25.47
N ASP A 646 -13.41 -8.34 -25.61
CA ASP A 646 -14.61 -9.04 -25.14
C ASP A 646 -14.78 -10.38 -25.85
N TRP A 647 -14.47 -10.45 -27.15
CA TRP A 647 -14.51 -11.68 -27.96
C TRP A 647 -13.49 -12.70 -27.48
N ILE A 648 -12.22 -12.27 -27.29
CA ILE A 648 -11.17 -13.14 -26.77
C ILE A 648 -11.57 -13.64 -25.37
N ARG A 649 -12.07 -12.75 -24.51
CA ARG A 649 -12.52 -13.09 -23.15
C ARG A 649 -13.66 -14.10 -23.16
N ALA A 650 -14.66 -13.93 -24.03
CA ALA A 650 -15.80 -14.85 -24.14
C ALA A 650 -15.35 -16.27 -24.55
N LEU A 651 -14.43 -16.40 -25.50
CA LEU A 651 -13.82 -17.68 -25.88
C LEU A 651 -13.03 -18.27 -24.70
N GLY A 652 -12.17 -17.47 -24.07
CA GLY A 652 -11.38 -17.89 -22.92
C GLY A 652 -12.24 -18.39 -21.77
N LEU A 653 -13.35 -17.69 -21.45
CA LEU A 653 -14.29 -18.12 -20.43
C LEU A 653 -14.96 -19.46 -20.76
N ALA A 654 -15.39 -19.66 -22.01
CA ALA A 654 -15.99 -20.92 -22.44
C ALA A 654 -15.03 -22.12 -22.22
N PHE A 655 -13.72 -21.91 -22.40
CA PHE A 655 -12.74 -22.96 -22.14
C PHE A 655 -12.37 -23.07 -20.65
N ALA A 656 -12.25 -21.96 -19.95
CA ALA A 656 -11.96 -21.99 -18.53
C ALA A 656 -13.07 -22.68 -17.72
N ARG A 657 -14.33 -22.44 -18.09
CA ARG A 657 -15.52 -22.98 -17.41
C ARG A 657 -15.86 -24.41 -17.81
N PHE A 658 -15.76 -24.71 -19.10
CA PHE A 658 -16.23 -26.00 -19.64
C PHE A 658 -15.09 -26.97 -19.95
N GLY A 659 -13.85 -26.54 -19.82
CA GLY A 659 -12.66 -27.33 -20.09
C GLY A 659 -12.24 -27.33 -21.56
N PRO A 660 -11.24 -28.17 -21.93
CA PRO A 660 -10.70 -28.21 -23.28
C PRO A 660 -11.77 -28.52 -24.33
N PRO A 661 -11.76 -27.82 -25.48
CA PRO A 661 -12.69 -28.12 -26.57
C PRO A 661 -12.41 -29.50 -27.16
N ASP A 662 -13.42 -30.12 -27.80
CA ASP A 662 -13.22 -31.27 -28.65
C ASP A 662 -12.41 -30.90 -29.91
N THR A 663 -12.01 -31.91 -30.69
CA THR A 663 -11.13 -31.72 -31.85
C THR A 663 -11.76 -30.81 -32.91
N GLU A 664 -13.07 -30.91 -33.15
CA GLU A 664 -13.79 -30.11 -34.14
C GLU A 664 -13.87 -28.66 -33.67
N THR A 665 -14.32 -28.43 -32.46
CA THR A 665 -14.41 -27.08 -31.85
C THR A 665 -13.04 -26.42 -31.79
N ARG A 666 -11.99 -27.17 -31.41
CA ARG A 666 -10.60 -26.67 -31.41
C ARG A 666 -10.16 -26.20 -32.80
N GLN A 667 -10.45 -26.95 -33.86
CA GLN A 667 -10.13 -26.56 -35.22
C GLN A 667 -10.87 -25.30 -35.68
N VAL A 668 -12.16 -25.17 -35.33
CA VAL A 668 -12.94 -23.97 -35.60
C VAL A 668 -12.33 -22.75 -34.95
N VAL A 669 -11.94 -22.81 -33.67
CA VAL A 669 -11.33 -21.70 -32.95
C VAL A 669 -9.97 -21.37 -33.52
N LEU A 670 -9.09 -22.35 -33.74
CA LEU A 670 -7.75 -22.10 -34.30
C LEU A 670 -7.83 -21.45 -35.67
N LYS A 671 -8.77 -21.88 -36.53
CA LYS A 671 -8.97 -21.23 -37.82
C LYS A 671 -9.35 -19.74 -37.69
N ALA A 672 -10.04 -19.36 -36.64
CA ALA A 672 -10.46 -17.99 -36.42
C ALA A 672 -9.39 -17.16 -35.69
N VAL A 673 -8.65 -17.74 -34.72
CA VAL A 673 -7.74 -17.02 -33.82
C VAL A 673 -6.32 -16.97 -34.33
N ASP A 674 -5.78 -18.12 -34.81
CA ASP A 674 -4.37 -18.28 -35.21
C ASP A 674 -3.87 -17.27 -36.26
N PRO A 675 -4.69 -16.87 -37.28
CA PRO A 675 -4.28 -15.83 -38.23
C PRO A 675 -4.19 -14.41 -37.62
N LEU A 676 -4.79 -14.19 -36.43
CA LEU A 676 -4.82 -12.89 -35.78
C LEU A 676 -3.57 -12.66 -34.93
N TYR A 677 -2.95 -13.73 -34.41
CA TYR A 677 -1.84 -13.62 -33.48
C TYR A 677 -0.47 -13.66 -34.17
N PRO A 678 0.45 -12.70 -33.88
CA PRO A 678 0.24 -11.53 -33.06
C PRO A 678 -0.42 -10.37 -33.82
N THR A 679 -1.19 -9.54 -33.12
CA THR A 679 -1.75 -8.28 -33.62
C THR A 679 -0.75 -7.13 -33.45
N ARG A 680 -1.20 -5.88 -33.74
CA ARG A 680 -0.44 -4.66 -33.44
C ARG A 680 -0.72 -4.13 -32.02
N ASP A 681 -1.77 -4.59 -31.38
CA ASP A 681 -2.20 -4.14 -30.05
C ASP A 681 -1.61 -5.04 -28.98
N VAL A 682 -0.96 -4.44 -27.99
CA VAL A 682 -0.30 -5.15 -26.88
C VAL A 682 -1.31 -5.88 -26.01
N THR A 683 -2.47 -5.25 -25.73
CA THR A 683 -3.49 -5.82 -24.87
C THR A 683 -4.17 -7.01 -25.52
N GLU A 684 -4.47 -6.91 -26.83
CA GLU A 684 -4.98 -8.04 -27.60
C GLU A 684 -3.98 -9.20 -27.58
N ASN A 685 -2.69 -8.91 -27.79
CA ASN A 685 -1.64 -9.94 -27.77
C ASN A 685 -1.51 -10.64 -26.41
N ARG A 686 -1.70 -9.92 -25.32
CA ARG A 686 -1.67 -10.53 -23.96
C ARG A 686 -2.76 -11.59 -23.80
N GLU A 687 -3.97 -11.29 -24.27
CA GLU A 687 -5.11 -12.22 -24.16
C GLU A 687 -5.06 -13.34 -25.21
N LEU A 688 -4.66 -13.01 -26.45
CA LEU A 688 -4.47 -14.01 -27.50
C LEU A 688 -3.38 -15.02 -27.14
N ALA A 689 -2.28 -14.57 -26.52
CA ALA A 689 -1.21 -15.46 -26.06
C ALA A 689 -1.74 -16.54 -25.09
N LEU A 690 -2.59 -16.15 -24.13
CA LEU A 690 -3.19 -17.10 -23.19
C LEU A 690 -4.05 -18.13 -23.92
N LEU A 691 -4.86 -17.70 -24.89
CA LEU A 691 -5.75 -18.55 -25.65
C LEU A 691 -4.96 -19.49 -26.60
N GLU A 692 -3.98 -18.96 -27.32
CA GLU A 692 -3.11 -19.71 -28.24
C GLU A 692 -2.28 -20.78 -27.51
N ILE A 693 -1.73 -20.43 -26.33
CA ILE A 693 -0.97 -21.35 -25.49
C ILE A 693 -1.89 -22.45 -24.93
N TYR A 694 -3.09 -22.10 -24.48
CA TYR A 694 -4.08 -23.07 -24.00
C TYR A 694 -4.49 -24.06 -25.10
N LEU A 695 -4.64 -23.60 -26.32
CA LEU A 695 -5.00 -24.39 -27.47
C LEU A 695 -3.78 -25.13 -28.08
N GLU A 696 -2.57 -24.91 -27.58
CA GLU A 696 -1.32 -25.42 -28.17
C GLU A 696 -1.26 -25.16 -29.70
N ALA A 697 -1.47 -23.90 -30.07
CA ALA A 697 -1.52 -23.48 -31.47
C ALA A 697 -0.18 -23.71 -32.19
N PRO A 698 -0.15 -23.91 -33.52
CA PRO A 698 1.09 -24.07 -34.27
C PRO A 698 2.06 -22.91 -34.06
N ASN A 699 3.34 -23.21 -33.81
CA ASN A 699 4.42 -22.21 -33.62
C ASN A 699 4.15 -21.14 -32.57
N VAL A 700 3.23 -21.38 -31.60
CA VAL A 700 2.89 -20.41 -30.54
C VAL A 700 4.12 -20.04 -29.71
N ALA A 701 5.01 -20.98 -29.41
CA ALA A 701 6.23 -20.71 -28.66
C ALA A 701 7.13 -19.68 -29.37
N GLU A 702 7.36 -19.85 -30.67
CA GLU A 702 8.19 -18.95 -31.48
C GLU A 702 7.57 -17.53 -31.57
N ARG A 703 6.26 -17.44 -31.89
CA ARG A 703 5.53 -16.18 -32.00
C ARG A 703 5.50 -15.40 -30.69
N THR A 704 5.27 -16.11 -29.59
CA THR A 704 5.22 -15.51 -28.25
C THR A 704 6.62 -15.06 -27.79
N LEU A 705 7.69 -15.82 -28.05
CA LEU A 705 9.06 -15.39 -27.76
C LEU A 705 9.47 -14.16 -28.61
N ALA A 706 8.96 -14.05 -29.83
CA ALA A 706 9.19 -12.84 -30.64
C ALA A 706 8.53 -11.60 -29.99
N LEU A 707 7.40 -11.76 -29.28
CA LEU A 707 6.78 -10.68 -28.50
C LEU A 707 7.57 -10.36 -27.23
N VAL A 708 8.13 -11.37 -26.54
CA VAL A 708 9.03 -11.15 -25.39
C VAL A 708 10.16 -10.21 -25.79
N ASN A 709 10.80 -10.46 -26.94
CA ASN A 709 11.92 -9.66 -27.46
C ASN A 709 11.52 -8.23 -27.91
N LYS A 710 10.23 -8.00 -28.16
CA LYS A 710 9.68 -6.71 -28.59
C LYS A 710 8.93 -5.97 -27.48
N ALA A 711 8.83 -6.60 -26.31
CA ALA A 711 8.05 -6.05 -25.20
C ALA A 711 8.56 -4.66 -24.80
N GLY A 712 7.66 -3.70 -24.69
CA GLY A 712 7.97 -2.34 -24.28
C GLY A 712 8.04 -2.16 -22.76
N THR A 713 7.71 -3.18 -21.96
CA THR A 713 7.75 -3.15 -20.49
C THR A 713 8.11 -4.52 -19.90
N GLN A 714 8.79 -4.54 -18.72
CA GLN A 714 9.09 -5.82 -18.04
C GLN A 714 7.81 -6.60 -17.70
N GLN A 715 6.72 -5.89 -17.42
CA GLN A 715 5.43 -6.51 -17.15
C GLN A 715 4.90 -7.24 -18.39
N GLU A 716 5.05 -6.64 -19.55
CA GLU A 716 4.65 -7.27 -20.81
C GLU A 716 5.53 -8.48 -21.14
N ALA A 717 6.86 -8.35 -21.09
CA ALA A 717 7.78 -9.45 -21.32
C ALA A 717 7.51 -10.62 -20.35
N PHE A 718 7.37 -10.30 -19.07
CA PHE A 718 7.10 -11.33 -18.06
C PHE A 718 5.71 -11.96 -18.22
N HIS A 719 4.72 -11.24 -18.72
CA HIS A 719 3.40 -11.82 -19.05
C HIS A 719 3.53 -12.98 -20.03
N TYR A 720 4.25 -12.79 -21.13
CA TYR A 720 4.45 -13.83 -22.13
C TYR A 720 5.30 -15.00 -21.63
N VAL A 721 6.38 -14.72 -20.93
CA VAL A 721 7.23 -15.75 -20.32
C VAL A 721 6.43 -16.55 -19.27
N PHE A 722 5.64 -15.86 -18.46
CA PHE A 722 4.77 -16.47 -17.47
C PHE A 722 3.71 -17.37 -18.11
N ALA A 723 3.08 -16.94 -19.19
CA ALA A 723 2.12 -17.75 -19.93
C ALA A 723 2.78 -19.00 -20.54
N LEU A 724 3.94 -18.86 -21.18
CA LEU A 724 4.69 -19.96 -21.80
C LEU A 724 5.14 -21.03 -20.80
N ARG A 725 5.24 -20.74 -19.50
CA ARG A 725 5.65 -21.75 -18.49
C ARG A 725 4.75 -22.98 -18.48
N SER A 726 3.48 -22.82 -18.87
CA SER A 726 2.48 -23.89 -18.88
C SER A 726 2.42 -24.67 -20.20
N LEU A 727 3.07 -24.18 -21.25
CA LEU A 727 3.06 -24.82 -22.57
C LEU A 727 3.90 -26.11 -22.52
N LYS A 728 3.27 -27.24 -22.87
CA LYS A 728 3.94 -28.55 -22.87
C LYS A 728 4.49 -28.93 -24.24
N ASN A 729 3.70 -28.73 -25.28
CA ASN A 729 4.01 -29.14 -26.65
C ASN A 729 4.30 -27.93 -27.57
N GLY A 730 4.78 -28.19 -28.79
CA GLY A 730 5.02 -27.14 -29.80
C GLY A 730 6.34 -26.37 -29.63
N TRP A 731 7.28 -26.90 -28.86
CA TRP A 731 8.60 -26.35 -28.71
C TRP A 731 9.59 -26.96 -29.72
N THR A 732 10.50 -26.14 -30.19
CA THR A 732 11.74 -26.60 -30.86
C THR A 732 12.91 -26.52 -29.89
N PRO A 733 14.04 -27.23 -30.12
CA PRO A 733 15.23 -27.06 -29.30
C PRO A 733 15.70 -25.60 -29.20
N ALA A 734 15.58 -24.83 -30.27
CA ALA A 734 15.95 -23.41 -30.31
C ALA A 734 15.04 -22.53 -29.46
N THR A 735 13.71 -22.72 -29.53
CA THR A 735 12.76 -21.93 -28.74
C THR A 735 12.82 -22.30 -27.27
N ARG A 736 13.06 -23.60 -26.92
CA ARG A 736 13.32 -23.99 -25.52
C ARG A 736 14.59 -23.33 -24.97
N ALA A 737 15.67 -23.32 -25.73
CA ALA A 737 16.92 -22.68 -25.34
C ALA A 737 16.71 -21.17 -25.12
N ALA A 738 16.06 -20.48 -26.05
CA ALA A 738 15.78 -19.06 -25.96
C ALA A 738 14.92 -18.72 -24.73
N TYR A 739 13.90 -19.53 -24.43
CA TYR A 739 13.04 -19.35 -23.26
C TYR A 739 13.82 -19.44 -21.95
N PHE A 740 14.67 -20.45 -21.77
CA PHE A 740 15.47 -20.58 -20.54
C PHE A 740 16.62 -19.59 -20.47
N GLN A 741 17.16 -19.19 -21.62
CA GLN A 741 18.19 -18.14 -21.68
C GLN A 741 17.67 -16.78 -21.18
N TRP A 742 16.41 -16.47 -21.45
CA TRP A 742 15.79 -15.24 -20.95
C TRP A 742 15.90 -15.10 -19.43
N PHE A 743 15.78 -16.18 -18.66
CA PHE A 743 15.94 -16.11 -17.19
C PHE A 743 17.37 -15.77 -16.76
N ASN A 744 18.36 -16.05 -17.59
CA ASN A 744 19.75 -15.74 -17.29
C ASN A 744 20.15 -14.33 -17.80
N ASP A 745 19.58 -13.88 -18.90
CA ASP A 745 19.96 -12.62 -19.55
C ASP A 745 19.10 -11.43 -19.10
N ASP A 746 17.77 -11.53 -19.20
CA ASP A 746 16.85 -10.41 -19.03
C ASP A 746 16.25 -10.33 -17.61
N ALA A 747 15.82 -11.46 -17.06
CA ALA A 747 15.12 -11.52 -15.77
C ALA A 747 15.98 -10.99 -14.61
N ALA A 748 17.30 -11.11 -14.68
CA ALA A 748 18.24 -10.62 -13.68
C ALA A 748 18.19 -9.08 -13.51
N ALA A 749 17.82 -8.36 -14.58
CA ALA A 749 17.69 -6.90 -14.59
C ALA A 749 16.33 -6.42 -14.08
N TYR A 750 15.31 -7.30 -14.03
CA TYR A 750 13.95 -6.91 -13.67
C TYR A 750 13.83 -6.65 -12.17
N ARG A 751 12.98 -5.68 -11.83
CA ARG A 751 12.75 -5.25 -10.44
C ARG A 751 11.25 -5.21 -10.14
N GLY A 752 10.90 -5.44 -8.88
CA GLY A 752 9.52 -5.44 -8.47
C GLY A 752 9.35 -5.40 -6.95
N GLY A 753 8.12 -5.58 -6.51
CA GLY A 753 7.76 -5.66 -5.10
C GLY A 753 8.32 -6.92 -4.42
N HIS A 754 7.95 -7.09 -3.14
CA HIS A 754 8.50 -8.13 -2.25
C HIS A 754 8.48 -9.55 -2.83
N SER A 755 7.42 -9.94 -3.53
CA SER A 755 7.26 -11.29 -4.08
C SER A 755 7.79 -11.44 -5.51
N PHE A 756 8.18 -10.35 -6.18
CA PHE A 756 8.41 -10.34 -7.63
C PHE A 756 9.54 -11.29 -8.09
N SER A 757 10.70 -11.24 -7.44
CA SER A 757 11.83 -12.12 -7.79
C SER A 757 11.51 -13.61 -7.57
N ARG A 758 10.69 -13.90 -6.56
CA ARG A 758 10.22 -15.27 -6.29
C ARG A 758 9.20 -15.72 -7.34
N PHE A 759 8.35 -14.84 -7.84
CA PHE A 759 7.45 -15.17 -8.97
C PHE A 759 8.26 -15.57 -10.21
N ILE A 760 9.34 -14.86 -10.54
CA ILE A 760 10.22 -15.21 -11.65
C ILE A 760 10.88 -16.58 -11.41
N ALA A 761 11.43 -16.81 -10.22
CA ALA A 761 12.06 -18.09 -9.87
C ALA A 761 11.08 -19.27 -9.92
N ASN A 762 9.86 -19.08 -9.40
CA ASN A 762 8.81 -20.09 -9.44
C ASN A 762 8.34 -20.37 -10.87
N ALA A 763 8.24 -19.34 -11.73
CA ALA A 763 7.91 -19.52 -13.14
C ALA A 763 8.97 -20.37 -13.86
N LYS A 764 10.27 -20.14 -13.58
CA LYS A 764 11.36 -21.00 -14.07
C LYS A 764 11.20 -22.43 -13.57
N THR A 765 10.88 -22.63 -12.29
CA THR A 765 10.69 -23.95 -11.67
C THR A 765 9.52 -24.72 -12.30
N GLU A 766 8.38 -24.09 -12.49
CA GLU A 766 7.21 -24.70 -13.14
C GLU A 766 7.51 -25.06 -14.61
N ALA A 767 8.23 -24.21 -15.33
CA ALA A 767 8.65 -24.50 -16.69
C ALA A 767 9.63 -25.69 -16.77
N LEU A 768 10.57 -25.80 -15.82
CA LEU A 768 11.52 -26.92 -15.72
C LEU A 768 10.81 -28.27 -15.49
N ALA A 769 9.68 -28.26 -14.78
CA ALA A 769 8.88 -29.46 -14.54
C ALA A 769 8.24 -30.02 -15.82
N ASN A 770 8.11 -29.22 -16.88
CA ASN A 770 7.58 -29.63 -18.18
C ASN A 770 8.66 -30.14 -19.16
N LEU A 771 9.94 -30.19 -18.75
CA LEU A 771 11.01 -30.70 -19.58
C LEU A 771 11.15 -32.23 -19.48
N THR A 772 11.39 -32.86 -20.62
CA THR A 772 11.85 -34.22 -20.68
C THR A 772 13.32 -34.34 -20.22
N GLU A 773 13.78 -35.50 -19.83
CA GLU A 773 15.18 -35.71 -19.42
C GLU A 773 16.17 -35.40 -20.57
N ALA A 774 15.77 -35.67 -21.81
CA ALA A 774 16.56 -35.34 -22.98
C ALA A 774 16.72 -33.81 -23.16
N GLU A 775 15.64 -33.06 -22.95
CA GLU A 775 15.68 -31.58 -23.00
C GLU A 775 16.50 -31.00 -21.84
N LYS A 776 16.37 -31.54 -20.61
CA LYS A 776 17.20 -31.12 -19.47
C LYS A 776 18.69 -31.33 -19.75
N THR A 777 19.04 -32.46 -20.35
CA THR A 777 20.42 -32.73 -20.73
C THR A 777 20.95 -31.78 -21.80
N ALA A 778 20.14 -31.50 -22.84
CA ALA A 778 20.51 -30.56 -23.88
C ALA A 778 20.63 -29.12 -23.40
N LEU A 779 19.79 -28.72 -22.44
CA LEU A 779 19.75 -27.36 -21.88
C LEU A 779 20.72 -27.16 -20.70
N LYS A 780 21.41 -28.22 -20.25
CA LYS A 780 22.31 -28.19 -19.09
C LYS A 780 23.26 -26.98 -19.09
N PRO A 781 23.92 -26.60 -20.20
CA PRO A 781 24.80 -25.43 -20.22
C PRO A 781 24.09 -24.11 -19.90
N ILE A 782 22.80 -23.96 -20.27
CA ILE A 782 21.98 -22.78 -20.02
C ILE A 782 21.45 -22.81 -18.60
N LEU A 783 21.02 -23.98 -18.12
CA LEU A 783 20.40 -24.13 -16.79
C LEU A 783 21.40 -23.96 -15.66
N GLU A 784 22.67 -24.35 -15.87
CA GLU A 784 23.77 -24.24 -14.91
C GLU A 784 24.57 -22.93 -15.08
N ALA A 785 24.31 -22.14 -16.13
CA ALA A 785 24.94 -20.84 -16.30
C ALA A 785 24.52 -19.88 -15.19
N ALA A 786 25.48 -19.17 -14.64
CA ALA A 786 25.18 -18.05 -13.76
C ALA A 786 24.41 -16.98 -14.54
N PRO A 787 23.37 -16.35 -13.95
CA PRO A 787 22.72 -15.19 -14.57
C PRO A 787 23.75 -14.13 -14.93
N LYS A 788 23.61 -13.51 -16.10
CA LYS A 788 24.44 -12.35 -16.42
C LYS A 788 24.24 -11.31 -15.35
N GLN A 789 25.32 -10.91 -14.68
CA GLN A 789 25.29 -9.77 -13.80
C GLN A 789 24.97 -8.55 -14.67
N ALA A 790 23.74 -8.09 -14.59
CA ALA A 790 23.25 -6.98 -15.40
C ALA A 790 23.77 -5.68 -14.80
N ASP A 791 25.08 -5.40 -14.89
CA ASP A 791 25.56 -4.11 -14.48
C ASP A 791 26.74 -3.57 -15.33
N PRO A 792 26.44 -2.96 -16.50
CA PRO A 792 27.39 -2.08 -17.16
C PRO A 792 27.70 -0.82 -16.35
N ALA A 793 26.91 -0.53 -15.28
CA ALA A 793 27.00 0.71 -14.52
C ALA A 793 28.08 0.72 -13.43
N ASP A 794 28.66 -0.42 -13.09
CA ASP A 794 29.72 -0.50 -12.10
C ASP A 794 31.14 -0.28 -12.68
N VAL A 795 31.24 0.10 -13.96
CA VAL A 795 32.53 0.56 -14.52
C VAL A 795 32.79 1.97 -14.00
N PRO A 796 33.81 2.18 -13.16
CA PRO A 796 34.16 3.52 -12.70
C PRO A 796 34.46 4.41 -13.93
N ARG A 797 33.86 5.59 -13.96
CA ARG A 797 34.11 6.62 -14.97
C ARG A 797 34.81 7.80 -14.32
N ASP A 798 35.76 8.37 -15.01
CA ASP A 798 36.46 9.57 -14.54
C ASP A 798 35.52 10.79 -14.57
N PHE A 799 35.75 11.71 -13.64
CA PHE A 799 35.04 12.99 -13.63
C PHE A 799 35.43 13.79 -14.87
N VAL A 800 34.43 14.29 -15.58
CA VAL A 800 34.62 15.13 -16.78
C VAL A 800 34.41 16.60 -16.45
N LYS A 801 33.21 16.96 -15.97
CA LYS A 801 32.90 18.34 -15.55
C LYS A 801 31.62 18.36 -14.70
N LYS A 802 31.51 19.37 -13.84
CA LYS A 802 30.26 19.63 -13.16
C LYS A 802 29.29 20.37 -14.09
N TRP A 803 28.20 19.72 -14.47
CA TRP A 803 27.16 20.32 -15.30
C TRP A 803 26.28 21.27 -14.49
N THR A 804 25.87 22.38 -15.15
CA THR A 804 24.84 23.28 -14.61
C THR A 804 23.64 23.33 -15.53
N VAL A 805 22.49 23.71 -14.98
CA VAL A 805 21.21 23.83 -15.75
C VAL A 805 21.39 24.87 -16.86
N ASP A 806 22.00 26.00 -16.54
CA ASP A 806 22.20 27.11 -17.47
C ASP A 806 23.13 26.76 -18.64
N GLU A 807 24.04 25.80 -18.46
CA GLU A 807 24.89 25.30 -19.52
C GLU A 807 24.20 24.25 -20.40
N LEU A 808 23.50 23.30 -19.77
CA LEU A 808 22.98 22.12 -20.48
C LEU A 808 21.66 22.40 -21.22
N VAL A 809 20.80 23.27 -20.69
CA VAL A 809 19.49 23.58 -21.31
C VAL A 809 19.64 24.15 -22.73
N PRO A 810 20.49 25.18 -22.99
CA PRO A 810 20.67 25.71 -24.35
C PRO A 810 21.20 24.67 -25.35
N LEU A 811 22.08 23.77 -24.89
CA LEU A 811 22.62 22.69 -25.73
C LEU A 811 21.51 21.67 -26.09
N VAL A 812 20.63 21.34 -25.16
CA VAL A 812 19.51 20.42 -25.40
C VAL A 812 18.42 21.08 -26.26
N ASP A 813 18.17 22.38 -26.09
CA ASP A 813 17.18 23.13 -26.90
C ASP A 813 17.63 23.26 -28.37
N SER A 814 18.94 23.34 -28.60
CA SER A 814 19.54 23.41 -29.96
C SER A 814 20.09 22.05 -30.43
N MET A 815 19.78 20.97 -29.76
CA MET A 815 20.35 19.65 -30.03
C MET A 815 19.99 19.18 -31.44
N PRO A 816 21.01 18.87 -32.29
CA PRO A 816 20.76 18.39 -33.64
C PRO A 816 20.19 16.97 -33.65
N ALA A 817 19.45 16.63 -34.69
CA ALA A 817 19.05 15.26 -34.98
C ALA A 817 20.29 14.38 -35.31
N GLY A 818 20.10 13.09 -35.44
CA GLY A 818 21.20 12.15 -35.68
C GLY A 818 21.90 11.68 -34.38
N ARG A 819 21.25 11.84 -33.22
CA ARG A 819 21.76 11.33 -31.91
C ARG A 819 21.93 9.81 -31.94
N ASP A 820 22.82 9.32 -31.10
CA ASP A 820 23.08 7.87 -30.97
C ASP A 820 22.21 7.23 -29.92
N PHE A 821 21.20 6.47 -30.35
CA PHE A 821 20.26 5.73 -29.49
C PHE A 821 20.97 4.70 -28.60
N ALA A 822 21.91 3.92 -29.19
CA ALA A 822 22.59 2.85 -28.47
C ALA A 822 23.51 3.42 -27.39
N ARG A 823 24.23 4.52 -27.71
CA ARG A 823 25.03 5.24 -26.74
C ARG A 823 24.18 5.85 -25.65
N GLY A 824 23.07 6.52 -25.97
CA GLY A 824 22.14 7.09 -25.00
C GLY A 824 21.59 6.04 -24.02
N LYS A 825 21.21 4.85 -24.53
CA LYS A 825 20.78 3.72 -23.71
C LYS A 825 21.89 3.25 -22.76
N ASN A 826 23.11 3.09 -23.25
CA ASN A 826 24.25 2.70 -22.43
C ASN A 826 24.59 3.75 -21.37
N LEU A 827 24.41 5.03 -21.70
CA LEU A 827 24.67 6.14 -20.76
C LEU A 827 23.60 6.23 -19.65
N PHE A 828 22.38 5.78 -19.88
CA PHE A 828 21.39 5.64 -18.82
C PHE A 828 21.85 4.66 -17.72
N ALA A 829 22.58 3.62 -18.12
CA ALA A 829 23.22 2.71 -17.18
C ALA A 829 24.48 3.35 -16.57
N ALA A 830 25.36 3.94 -17.37
CA ALA A 830 26.62 4.55 -16.92
C ALA A 830 26.41 5.71 -15.94
N ALA A 831 25.37 6.52 -16.13
CA ALA A 831 24.93 7.55 -15.18
C ALA A 831 24.11 6.99 -14.00
N GLN A 832 24.06 5.66 -13.84
CA GLN A 832 23.41 4.94 -12.76
C GLN A 832 21.87 5.17 -12.61
N CYS A 833 21.24 5.80 -13.58
CA CYS A 833 19.79 6.11 -13.56
C CYS A 833 18.95 4.86 -13.39
N PHE A 834 19.31 3.76 -14.08
CA PHE A 834 18.58 2.49 -14.05
C PHE A 834 18.56 1.81 -12.68
N LYS A 835 19.47 2.15 -11.76
CA LYS A 835 19.49 1.58 -10.40
C LYS A 835 18.23 1.93 -9.63
N CYS A 836 17.67 3.11 -9.91
CA CYS A 836 16.51 3.64 -9.20
C CYS A 836 15.26 3.77 -10.08
N HIS A 837 15.41 4.01 -11.38
CA HIS A 837 14.31 4.34 -12.27
C HIS A 837 14.03 3.26 -13.30
N ILE A 838 12.74 2.96 -13.50
CA ILE A 838 12.30 2.22 -14.66
C ILE A 838 12.30 3.17 -15.87
N PHE A 839 12.94 2.74 -16.95
CA PHE A 839 12.85 3.36 -18.27
C PHE A 839 13.01 2.29 -19.36
N ASP A 840 12.17 2.33 -20.38
CA ASP A 840 12.18 1.35 -21.46
C ASP A 840 12.25 -0.10 -20.93
N ASN A 841 11.42 -0.37 -19.93
CA ASN A 841 11.28 -1.69 -19.30
C ASN A 841 12.48 -2.21 -18.47
N GLN A 842 13.49 -1.39 -18.25
CA GLN A 842 14.69 -1.76 -17.48
C GLN A 842 14.84 -0.82 -16.29
N GLY A 843 15.38 -1.32 -15.19
CA GLY A 843 15.76 -0.50 -14.06
C GLY A 843 15.01 -0.76 -12.77
N GLY A 844 15.35 0.04 -11.76
CA GLY A 844 14.83 -0.02 -10.39
C GLY A 844 13.48 0.67 -10.26
N ILE A 845 12.72 0.25 -9.23
CA ILE A 845 11.38 0.79 -8.94
C ILE A 845 11.37 1.82 -7.81
N VAL A 846 12.54 2.18 -7.32
CA VAL A 846 12.67 3.03 -6.11
C VAL A 846 12.35 4.48 -6.43
N GLY A 847 12.76 4.93 -7.60
CA GLY A 847 12.42 6.23 -8.16
C GLY A 847 11.20 6.16 -9.09
N PRO A 848 10.69 7.31 -9.56
CA PRO A 848 9.60 7.36 -10.52
C PRO A 848 9.94 6.66 -11.84
N ASN A 849 8.92 6.09 -12.47
CA ASN A 849 9.03 5.56 -13.82
C ASN A 849 9.24 6.72 -14.82
N LEU A 850 10.37 6.70 -15.51
CA LEU A 850 10.79 7.72 -16.49
C LEU A 850 10.29 7.42 -17.93
N THR A 851 9.66 6.27 -18.17
CA THR A 851 9.05 5.99 -19.48
C THR A 851 8.03 7.09 -19.81
N GLY A 852 8.22 7.76 -20.94
CA GLY A 852 7.41 8.91 -21.32
C GLY A 852 7.72 10.23 -20.58
N VAL A 853 8.83 10.32 -19.85
CA VAL A 853 9.27 11.56 -19.18
C VAL A 853 9.41 12.73 -20.17
N GLY A 854 9.90 12.48 -21.38
CA GLY A 854 10.00 13.49 -22.43
C GLY A 854 8.68 14.06 -22.94
N ARG A 855 7.54 13.43 -22.61
CA ARG A 855 6.20 13.96 -22.93
C ARG A 855 5.60 14.79 -21.79
N ARG A 856 6.18 14.67 -20.57
CA ARG A 856 5.64 15.31 -19.37
C ARG A 856 6.43 16.52 -18.91
N PHE A 857 7.73 16.54 -19.17
CA PHE A 857 8.64 17.60 -18.74
C PHE A 857 9.18 18.40 -19.92
N SER A 858 9.32 19.71 -19.72
CA SER A 858 10.14 20.54 -20.62
C SER A 858 11.63 20.13 -20.53
N ASN A 859 12.43 20.53 -21.52
CA ASN A 859 13.88 20.28 -21.47
C ASN A 859 14.49 20.82 -20.18
N LYS A 860 14.11 22.02 -19.77
CA LYS A 860 14.57 22.64 -18.54
C LYS A 860 14.18 21.83 -17.30
N ASP A 861 12.92 21.44 -17.18
CA ASP A 861 12.44 20.70 -16.01
C ASP A 861 13.14 19.32 -15.93
N LEU A 862 13.32 18.64 -17.07
CA LEU A 862 14.01 17.35 -17.10
C LEU A 862 15.46 17.48 -16.61
N ILE A 863 16.20 18.45 -17.16
CA ILE A 863 17.60 18.70 -16.83
C ILE A 863 17.74 19.15 -15.36
N GLU A 864 16.87 20.04 -14.91
CA GLU A 864 16.86 20.56 -13.55
C GLU A 864 16.64 19.43 -12.51
N ASN A 865 15.72 18.52 -12.78
CA ASN A 865 15.46 17.35 -11.92
C ASN A 865 16.63 16.35 -11.89
N ILE A 866 17.48 16.32 -12.91
CA ILE A 866 18.68 15.45 -12.93
C ILE A 866 19.85 16.12 -12.20
N ILE A 867 20.08 17.43 -12.43
CA ILE A 867 21.23 18.17 -11.88
C ILE A 867 21.00 18.58 -10.43
N ASP A 868 19.79 19.00 -10.07
CA ASP A 868 19.38 19.38 -8.72
C ASP A 868 18.11 18.61 -8.29
N PRO A 869 18.22 17.30 -8.04
CA PRO A 869 17.07 16.46 -7.69
C PRO A 869 16.44 16.82 -6.34
N SER A 870 17.07 17.67 -5.56
CA SER A 870 16.53 18.13 -4.28
C SER A 870 15.67 19.38 -4.39
N ARG A 871 15.64 20.04 -5.54
CA ARG A 871 14.87 21.25 -5.75
C ARG A 871 13.36 21.03 -5.70
N VAL A 872 12.90 19.96 -6.34
CA VAL A 872 11.49 19.55 -6.34
C VAL A 872 11.43 18.05 -6.09
N ILE A 873 11.03 17.65 -4.90
CA ILE A 873 10.86 16.25 -4.52
C ILE A 873 9.37 15.94 -4.53
N SER A 874 8.95 14.99 -5.34
CA SER A 874 7.57 14.48 -5.27
C SER A 874 7.32 13.84 -3.91
N ASP A 875 6.20 14.16 -3.28
CA ASP A 875 5.81 13.64 -1.96
C ASP A 875 5.81 12.10 -1.90
N GLN A 876 5.53 11.43 -3.01
CA GLN A 876 5.58 9.96 -3.12
C GLN A 876 6.99 9.37 -2.99
N TYR A 877 8.03 10.21 -3.19
CA TYR A 877 9.44 9.79 -3.16
C TYR A 877 10.24 10.52 -2.08
N ALA A 878 9.59 11.36 -1.30
CA ALA A 878 10.22 12.06 -0.18
C ALA A 878 10.73 11.06 0.87
N ALA A 879 11.91 11.34 1.42
CA ALA A 879 12.47 10.61 2.54
C ALA A 879 12.18 11.35 3.84
N SER A 880 12.18 10.61 4.93
CA SER A 880 12.13 11.16 6.30
C SER A 880 13.47 10.98 6.99
N ILE A 881 13.80 11.92 7.85
CA ILE A 881 14.97 11.85 8.74
C ILE A 881 14.44 11.53 10.14
N PHE A 882 14.93 10.46 10.72
CA PHE A 882 14.61 10.04 12.08
C PHE A 882 15.82 10.30 12.97
N SER A 883 15.73 11.26 13.84
CA SER A 883 16.71 11.47 14.92
C SER A 883 16.29 10.59 16.09
N LEU A 884 17.11 9.61 16.44
CA LEU A 884 16.78 8.69 17.51
C LEU A 884 17.39 9.18 18.84
N LYS A 885 16.75 8.83 19.95
CA LYS A 885 17.17 9.18 21.32
C LYS A 885 18.58 8.72 21.68
N ASP A 886 19.11 7.72 20.97
CA ASP A 886 20.49 7.25 21.09
C ASP A 886 21.49 8.06 20.24
N GLY A 887 21.04 9.11 19.58
CA GLY A 887 21.83 9.97 18.69
C GLY A 887 22.07 9.37 17.30
N GLN A 888 21.45 8.25 16.97
CA GLN A 888 21.48 7.75 15.60
C GLN A 888 20.55 8.60 14.73
N VAL A 889 20.95 8.79 13.49
CA VAL A 889 20.11 9.44 12.47
C VAL A 889 19.88 8.43 11.35
N VAL A 890 18.62 8.10 11.13
CA VAL A 890 18.20 7.23 10.04
C VAL A 890 17.50 8.09 9.00
N THR A 891 17.97 8.02 7.76
CA THR A 891 17.29 8.69 6.63
C THR A 891 16.81 7.63 5.66
N GLY A 892 15.56 7.70 5.25
CA GLY A 892 15.00 6.78 4.29
C GLY A 892 13.51 7.00 4.05
N ARG A 893 12.98 6.26 3.11
CA ARG A 893 11.57 6.31 2.75
C ARG A 893 10.78 5.34 3.63
N ILE A 894 9.69 5.80 4.20
CA ILE A 894 8.76 4.93 4.92
C ILE A 894 8.09 4.01 3.91
N ALA A 895 8.16 2.73 4.15
CA ALA A 895 7.54 1.70 3.30
C ALA A 895 6.30 1.10 3.96
N ASN A 896 6.32 0.89 5.29
CA ASN A 896 5.21 0.30 6.03
C ASN A 896 5.36 0.55 7.53
N MET A 897 4.37 0.14 8.31
CA MET A 897 4.42 0.12 9.77
C MET A 897 4.04 -1.28 10.29
N SER A 898 4.70 -1.71 11.35
CA SER A 898 4.43 -2.98 12.02
C SER A 898 4.52 -2.78 13.54
N GLY A 899 3.39 -2.66 14.20
CA GLY A 899 3.33 -2.23 15.59
C GLY A 899 3.99 -0.86 15.77
N ASP A 900 4.87 -0.74 16.75
CA ASP A 900 5.64 0.49 16.98
C ASP A 900 6.85 0.66 16.03
N ASN A 901 7.09 -0.26 15.11
CA ASN A 901 8.20 -0.15 14.18
C ASN A 901 7.76 0.48 12.86
N ILE A 902 8.40 1.58 12.50
CA ILE A 902 8.32 2.18 11.18
C ILE A 902 9.34 1.46 10.30
N MET A 903 8.87 0.83 9.23
CA MET A 903 9.74 0.13 8.28
C MET A 903 10.29 1.14 7.27
N VAL A 904 11.58 1.43 7.38
CA VAL A 904 12.27 2.46 6.60
C VAL A 904 13.17 1.82 5.57
N MET A 905 12.97 2.17 4.31
CA MET A 905 13.84 1.83 3.19
C MET A 905 15.02 2.80 3.18
N THR A 906 16.17 2.37 3.69
CA THR A 906 17.38 3.19 3.77
C THR A 906 18.30 3.01 2.58
N ASN A 907 18.20 1.88 1.88
CA ASN A 907 19.00 1.57 0.70
C ASN A 907 18.08 1.39 -0.53
N MET A 908 18.15 2.32 -1.46
CA MET A 908 17.37 2.28 -2.69
C MET A 908 17.78 1.19 -3.68
N LEU A 909 18.95 0.61 -3.50
CA LEU A 909 19.46 -0.50 -4.32
C LEU A 909 19.05 -1.87 -3.77
N ASP A 910 18.57 -1.91 -2.53
CA ASP A 910 18.06 -3.11 -1.86
C ASP A 910 16.74 -2.80 -1.14
N PRO A 911 15.65 -2.57 -1.89
CA PRO A 911 14.38 -2.13 -1.32
C PRO A 911 13.68 -3.20 -0.48
N GLY A 912 14.11 -4.45 -0.56
CA GLY A 912 13.59 -5.56 0.27
C GLY A 912 14.15 -5.58 1.69
N ASN A 913 15.29 -4.92 1.93
CA ASN A 913 15.97 -4.87 3.22
C ASN A 913 15.60 -3.58 3.95
N MET A 914 14.55 -3.63 4.74
CA MET A 914 14.01 -2.47 5.45
C MET A 914 14.51 -2.44 6.88
N LEU A 915 14.87 -1.25 7.35
CA LEU A 915 15.24 -1.02 8.74
C LEU A 915 13.96 -0.74 9.57
N GLY A 916 13.72 -1.53 10.60
CA GLY A 916 12.67 -1.25 11.59
C GLY A 916 13.13 -0.18 12.57
N VAL A 917 12.55 1.00 12.51
CA VAL A 917 12.78 2.09 13.46
C VAL A 917 11.67 2.09 14.48
N ASN A 918 11.98 1.79 15.75
CA ASN A 918 10.98 1.81 16.80
C ASN A 918 10.55 3.26 17.07
N ARG A 919 9.28 3.54 16.92
CA ARG A 919 8.69 4.86 17.12
C ARG A 919 9.04 5.48 18.48
N ASN A 920 9.08 4.67 19.53
CA ASN A 920 9.36 5.12 20.90
C ASN A 920 10.81 5.56 21.08
N THR A 921 11.72 5.20 20.17
CA THR A 921 13.12 5.64 20.17
C THR A 921 13.35 6.89 19.34
N ILE A 922 12.34 7.37 18.61
CA ILE A 922 12.44 8.59 17.82
C ILE A 922 12.38 9.81 18.76
N GLU A 923 13.35 10.68 18.64
CA GLU A 923 13.39 11.99 19.33
C GLU A 923 12.73 13.06 18.45
N GLU A 924 13.11 13.07 17.16
CA GLU A 924 12.61 14.01 16.18
C GLU A 924 12.45 13.30 14.82
N MET A 925 11.43 13.69 14.09
CA MET A 925 11.22 13.27 12.74
C MET A 925 10.94 14.49 11.86
N ALA A 926 11.68 14.60 10.77
CA ALA A 926 11.57 15.69 9.82
C ALA A 926 11.57 15.17 8.38
N ASP A 927 10.94 15.89 7.48
CA ASP A 927 11.05 15.62 6.05
C ASP A 927 12.46 15.93 5.58
N SER A 928 13.05 15.02 4.83
CA SER A 928 14.34 15.25 4.19
C SER A 928 14.18 16.32 3.10
N LYS A 929 14.98 17.36 3.19
CA LYS A 929 15.11 18.35 2.11
C LYS A 929 16.05 17.88 1.00
N ALA A 930 16.76 16.78 1.21
CA ALA A 930 17.61 16.15 0.24
C ALA A 930 16.86 14.97 -0.41
N SER A 931 16.87 14.93 -1.73
CA SER A 931 16.40 13.78 -2.50
C SER A 931 17.26 12.56 -2.21
N MET A 932 16.65 11.37 -2.25
CA MET A 932 17.38 10.11 -2.27
C MET A 932 18.12 9.89 -3.60
N MET A 933 17.78 10.64 -4.65
CA MET A 933 18.51 10.65 -5.91
C MET A 933 19.81 11.45 -5.72
N PRO A 934 20.99 10.86 -6.03
CA PRO A 934 22.27 11.54 -5.88
C PRO A 934 22.43 12.72 -6.85
N ASN A 935 23.19 13.73 -6.45
CA ASN A 935 23.65 14.78 -7.34
C ASN A 935 24.85 14.30 -8.17
N GLY A 936 25.14 14.99 -9.29
CA GLY A 936 26.36 14.77 -10.06
C GLY A 936 26.33 13.54 -10.97
N LEU A 937 25.17 12.96 -11.24
CA LEU A 937 25.02 11.79 -12.11
C LEU A 937 25.51 12.03 -13.56
N LEU A 938 25.48 13.28 -14.02
CA LEU A 938 25.99 13.68 -15.35
C LEU A 938 27.48 14.08 -15.34
N ASP A 939 28.11 14.20 -14.17
CA ASP A 939 29.47 14.79 -14.06
C ASP A 939 30.57 13.92 -14.67
N THR A 940 30.27 12.67 -15.00
CA THR A 940 31.13 11.72 -15.71
C THR A 940 30.86 11.67 -17.23
N LEU A 941 30.00 12.53 -17.73
CA LEU A 941 29.61 12.56 -19.15
C LEU A 941 30.17 13.83 -19.83
N ASN A 942 30.71 13.67 -21.02
CA ASN A 942 31.01 14.80 -21.87
C ASN A 942 29.72 15.34 -22.55
N GLU A 943 29.85 16.41 -23.33
CA GLU A 943 28.71 17.10 -23.96
C GLU A 943 27.89 16.17 -24.87
N GLU A 944 28.56 15.48 -25.79
CA GLU A 944 27.89 14.56 -26.71
C GLU A 944 27.19 13.39 -26.00
N GLU A 945 27.79 12.87 -24.93
CA GLU A 945 27.23 11.84 -24.12
C GLU A 945 26.00 12.35 -23.34
N ALA A 946 26.07 13.53 -22.74
CA ALA A 946 24.95 14.14 -22.03
C ALA A 946 23.75 14.37 -22.99
N LEU A 947 24.03 14.87 -24.22
CA LEU A 947 23.01 15.07 -25.23
C LEU A 947 22.35 13.76 -25.69
N ASP A 948 23.14 12.68 -25.88
CA ASP A 948 22.57 11.38 -26.26
C ASP A 948 21.72 10.75 -25.15
N LEU A 949 22.17 10.89 -23.90
CA LEU A 949 21.35 10.44 -22.75
C LEU A 949 20.02 11.20 -22.70
N ILE A 950 20.04 12.52 -22.84
CA ILE A 950 18.81 13.32 -22.83
C ILE A 950 17.92 12.99 -24.03
N ALA A 951 18.50 12.78 -25.22
CA ALA A 951 17.77 12.32 -26.41
C ALA A 951 17.09 10.97 -26.15
N TYR A 952 17.79 10.02 -25.53
CA TYR A 952 17.24 8.72 -25.17
C TYR A 952 16.06 8.86 -24.19
N LEU A 953 16.17 9.70 -23.15
CA LEU A 953 15.09 9.97 -22.21
C LEU A 953 13.88 10.64 -22.89
N LYS A 954 14.11 11.59 -23.79
CA LYS A 954 13.04 12.30 -24.51
C LYS A 954 12.29 11.41 -25.50
N SER A 955 12.98 10.47 -26.12
CA SER A 955 12.38 9.52 -27.08
C SER A 955 11.43 8.50 -26.44
N GLY A 956 11.44 8.38 -25.09
CA GLY A 956 10.71 7.35 -24.38
C GLY A 956 11.19 5.93 -24.68
N GLY A 957 12.47 5.77 -25.09
CA GLY A 957 13.07 4.49 -25.49
C GLY A 957 12.73 4.06 -26.93
N ASN A 958 12.15 4.94 -27.74
CA ASN A 958 11.79 4.63 -29.12
C ASN A 958 13.00 4.82 -30.07
N PRO A 959 13.61 3.76 -30.63
CA PRO A 959 14.74 3.88 -31.53
C PRO A 959 14.39 4.51 -32.92
N ASN A 960 13.09 4.60 -33.21
CA ASN A 960 12.61 5.20 -34.47
C ASN A 960 12.24 6.69 -34.31
N ASP A 961 12.50 7.28 -33.16
CA ASP A 961 12.25 8.70 -32.94
C ASP A 961 13.04 9.55 -33.94
N PRO A 962 12.45 10.63 -34.47
CA PRO A 962 13.14 11.53 -35.42
C PRO A 962 14.48 12.07 -34.92
N ILE A 963 14.68 12.18 -33.59
CA ILE A 963 15.92 12.70 -33.00
C ILE A 963 17.15 11.84 -33.32
N PHE A 964 16.96 10.55 -33.65
CA PHE A 964 18.01 9.59 -34.01
C PHE A 964 18.22 9.45 -35.52
N LYS A 965 17.39 10.10 -36.32
CA LYS A 965 17.52 10.04 -37.79
C LYS A 965 18.50 11.11 -38.22
N LYS A 966 19.53 10.72 -38.99
CA LYS A 966 20.41 11.68 -39.65
C LYS A 966 19.61 12.49 -40.67
N ASP A 967 19.93 13.79 -40.74
CA ASP A 967 19.33 14.64 -41.74
C ASP A 967 19.88 14.17 -43.12
N PRO A 968 19.02 13.92 -44.13
CA PRO A 968 19.51 13.54 -45.47
C PRO A 968 20.43 14.54 -46.15
N ALA A 969 20.61 15.73 -45.55
CA ALA A 969 21.52 16.77 -46.06
C ALA A 969 22.96 16.68 -45.51
N ASP A 970 23.22 15.75 -44.59
CA ASP A 970 24.55 15.58 -43.95
C ASP A 970 25.35 14.38 -44.51
N ASP A 971 24.88 13.73 -45.61
CA ASP A 971 25.67 12.73 -46.36
C ASP A 971 26.36 13.32 -47.55
#